data_1d093009c26951f6840a62a62a83bdc1
#
_entry.id   1d093009c26951f6840a62a62a83bdc1
#
_cell.length_a   1.000
_cell.length_b   1.000
_cell.length_c   1.000
_cell.angle_alpha   90.00
_cell.angle_beta   90.00
_cell.angle_gamma   90.00
#
_symmetry.space_group_name_H-M   'P 1'
#
loop_
_entity.id
_entity.type
_entity.pdbx_description
1 polymer ?
#
loop_
_entity_poly.entity_id
_entity_poly.type
_entity_poly.pdbx_seq_one_letter_code
_entity_poly.pdbx_strand_id
1 'polypeptide(L)'
;MMLWKRRFQIVAILLGLWLTLELVCRLGAEIFWFQEVNYLSVYLVRLTAKGVLGVVVFSLSVSYLLVNLCFAQRLKHSQPVTGALLKQKSSNWRNREAIAKRQQYYQEKRRDVSKSLKLSWLLPLTVSLCLVVGLILFYYSHICFDYWDANSERAHITSVIPAQFRPKTIWQIGNNFSDRDWYLAPILVLTLAILIYPRILLTAIALVISLLSGFILSEHWDKVLQFFQPTSFDASEAVFKQDISFYIFTLPFLELLELWLTGLALSGFVSVLLVYLLSGNSLSEGRFLGFSRQQQSHLYGLGGCLMLAIAFNFWLSRYELLYSTRGVTYGASYTDVTVQLPANTLLSILALAIAVILFGESKRQKAEGRGQKAEGRGAGEQGSRGAGEQGGREAKGRRQKAEGRRQKAEGKTNNELVGKSFRHKLLFYGLGLYLVIALGIGIALPYAVQYLVVQPNELGRERPYIERAIALTRQAFALNNIDAQSFDPQNHLTEADLQANALTIRNIRLWDKRPLLETNRQLQQIRLYYRFPDADIDRYTLAREEQKNKKNEQRQILIAARELDYSAVPEKAQTWVNRHLIYTHGYGFTLSPVNTVAPGGLPEYFVRDIGIDKAGALTVANEAVRSSVPIGNPRIYYGEITNNYVMTGTSVRELDYPSGSENAYNTYDGGGGVKIGSWWRKLLFAKYLNDWRMVFTPEFLPDTKVLFRRNITQRIQAIAPFLRFDRDPYLVAADPQDPTNQPQSCLYWIVDAYTTSDRYPYSDPASTGINYIRNSVKVVIDAYHGSVNFYVADPSDPIIKTWWAIFPSLFKPLDTMPASLRSHIRYPIDFFKIQSEQLMTYHMTDPQVFYNREDQWQIPNEVYGDKPQLVEPYYLITSLPIVPFEEFILLLPYTPSQRTNLIAWLAARSDGENYGRLLLYIFPKQRLVFGPEQIEARINQDPVISQQISLWNRQ
;
A
#
# COMPACT_ATOMS: atom_id res chain seq x y z
N MET A 1 27.41 -10.24 -39.45
CA MET A 1 26.13 -9.60 -39.07
C MET A 1 24.93 -10.56 -39.09
N MET A 2 24.77 -11.44 -40.11
CA MET A 2 23.66 -12.39 -40.22
C MET A 2 23.65 -13.48 -39.12
N LEU A 3 24.81 -14.01 -38.75
CA LEU A 3 24.97 -15.03 -37.70
C LEU A 3 24.64 -14.48 -36.31
N TRP A 4 24.95 -13.21 -36.03
CA TRP A 4 24.63 -12.53 -34.78
C TRP A 4 23.13 -12.27 -34.63
N LYS A 5 22.40 -11.90 -35.71
CA LYS A 5 20.96 -11.77 -35.72
C LYS A 5 20.25 -13.10 -35.45
N ARG A 6 20.69 -14.19 -36.06
CA ARG A 6 20.14 -15.55 -35.80
C ARG A 6 20.34 -15.99 -34.36
N ARG A 7 21.57 -15.79 -33.80
CA ARG A 7 21.85 -16.12 -32.38
C ARG A 7 20.98 -15.31 -31.45
N PHE A 8 20.83 -14.00 -31.69
CA PHE A 8 19.94 -13.15 -30.90
C PHE A 8 18.47 -13.58 -31.00
N GLN A 9 17.96 -13.96 -32.17
CA GLN A 9 16.62 -14.48 -32.34
C GLN A 9 16.41 -15.80 -31.59
N ILE A 10 17.36 -16.72 -31.64
CA ILE A 10 17.29 -18.00 -30.89
C ILE A 10 17.26 -17.73 -29.38
N VAL A 11 18.14 -16.86 -28.88
CA VAL A 11 18.15 -16.48 -27.47
C VAL A 11 16.85 -15.83 -27.04
N ALA A 12 16.31 -14.93 -27.86
CA ALA A 12 15.02 -14.28 -27.58
C ALA A 12 13.85 -15.26 -27.58
N ILE A 13 13.84 -16.24 -28.48
CA ILE A 13 12.81 -17.29 -28.51
C ILE A 13 12.94 -18.21 -27.29
N LEU A 14 14.15 -18.63 -26.93
CA LEU A 14 14.39 -19.46 -25.74
C LEU A 14 14.00 -18.73 -24.47
N LEU A 15 14.35 -17.45 -24.36
CA LEU A 15 13.94 -16.61 -23.23
C LEU A 15 12.39 -16.46 -23.18
N GLY A 16 11.75 -16.23 -24.33
CA GLY A 16 10.29 -16.17 -24.43
C GLY A 16 9.62 -17.46 -23.99
N LEU A 17 10.12 -18.61 -24.46
CA LEU A 17 9.61 -19.93 -24.05
C LEU A 17 9.81 -20.17 -22.56
N TRP A 18 10.98 -19.79 -22.01
CA TRP A 18 11.26 -19.92 -20.59
C TRP A 18 10.32 -19.04 -19.75
N LEU A 19 10.12 -17.79 -20.12
CA LEU A 19 9.18 -16.88 -19.45
C LEU A 19 7.72 -17.37 -19.54
N THR A 20 7.34 -17.93 -20.68
CA THR A 20 5.99 -18.50 -20.86
C THR A 20 5.79 -19.71 -19.95
N LEU A 21 6.80 -20.61 -19.89
CA LEU A 21 6.76 -21.76 -19.00
C LEU A 21 6.69 -21.34 -17.53
N GLU A 22 7.48 -20.35 -17.13
CA GLU A 22 7.45 -19.78 -15.77
C GLU A 22 6.04 -19.27 -15.43
N LEU A 23 5.46 -18.49 -16.36
CA LEU A 23 4.12 -17.92 -16.17
C LEU A 23 3.05 -19.02 -16.06
N VAL A 24 3.07 -20.01 -16.95
CA VAL A 24 2.11 -21.13 -16.96
C VAL A 24 2.23 -21.95 -15.67
N CYS A 25 3.45 -22.25 -15.22
CA CYS A 25 3.66 -22.98 -13.97
C CYS A 25 3.16 -22.21 -12.75
N ARG A 26 3.44 -20.90 -12.67
CA ARG A 26 2.94 -20.05 -11.58
C ARG A 26 1.43 -19.95 -11.57
N LEU A 27 0.82 -19.61 -12.69
CA LEU A 27 -0.65 -19.52 -12.80
C LEU A 27 -1.33 -20.86 -12.50
N GLY A 28 -0.77 -21.97 -12.99
CA GLY A 28 -1.32 -23.30 -12.74
C GLY A 28 -1.26 -23.68 -11.26
N ALA A 29 -0.12 -23.48 -10.60
CA ALA A 29 0.03 -23.75 -9.17
C ALA A 29 -0.92 -22.90 -8.32
N GLU A 30 -1.06 -21.59 -8.65
CA GLU A 30 -1.99 -20.70 -7.96
C GLU A 30 -3.45 -21.14 -8.16
N ILE A 31 -3.87 -21.47 -9.38
CA ILE A 31 -5.22 -21.97 -9.65
C ILE A 31 -5.54 -23.21 -8.81
N PHE A 32 -4.63 -24.19 -8.76
CA PHE A 32 -4.86 -25.40 -7.97
C PHE A 32 -4.90 -25.13 -6.48
N TRP A 33 -4.06 -24.20 -5.99
CA TRP A 33 -4.09 -23.81 -4.58
C TRP A 33 -5.38 -23.08 -4.21
N PHE A 34 -5.83 -22.13 -5.04
CA PHE A 34 -7.09 -21.41 -4.80
C PHE A 34 -8.32 -22.32 -4.95
N GLN A 35 -8.23 -23.40 -5.74
CA GLN A 35 -9.25 -24.45 -5.76
C GLN A 35 -9.26 -25.24 -4.46
N GLU A 36 -8.11 -25.59 -3.92
CA GLU A 36 -7.98 -26.31 -2.64
C GLU A 36 -8.60 -25.54 -1.49
N VAL A 37 -8.36 -24.24 -1.40
CA VAL A 37 -8.93 -23.37 -0.36
C VAL A 37 -10.37 -22.90 -0.63
N ASN A 38 -10.99 -23.30 -1.75
CA ASN A 38 -12.34 -22.91 -2.20
C ASN A 38 -12.51 -21.40 -2.54
N TYR A 39 -11.42 -20.68 -2.85
CA TYR A 39 -11.44 -19.24 -3.17
C TYR A 39 -10.98 -18.93 -4.59
N LEU A 40 -11.18 -19.86 -5.54
CA LEU A 40 -10.79 -19.66 -6.94
C LEU A 40 -11.44 -18.42 -7.55
N SER A 41 -12.71 -18.12 -7.23
CA SER A 41 -13.43 -16.94 -7.69
C SER A 41 -12.72 -15.64 -7.31
N VAL A 42 -12.22 -15.53 -6.07
CA VAL A 42 -11.45 -14.38 -5.57
C VAL A 42 -10.17 -14.19 -6.38
N TYR A 43 -9.45 -15.28 -6.62
CA TYR A 43 -8.22 -15.23 -7.41
C TYR A 43 -8.48 -14.82 -8.86
N LEU A 44 -9.52 -15.36 -9.51
CA LEU A 44 -9.86 -15.03 -10.90
C LEU A 44 -10.29 -13.57 -11.06
N VAL A 45 -11.09 -13.01 -10.16
CA VAL A 45 -11.45 -11.58 -10.17
C VAL A 45 -10.20 -10.72 -10.03
N ARG A 46 -9.31 -11.04 -9.09
CA ARG A 46 -8.04 -10.35 -8.91
C ARG A 46 -7.14 -10.45 -10.15
N LEU A 47 -6.98 -11.64 -10.69
CA LEU A 47 -6.16 -11.89 -11.88
C LEU A 47 -6.68 -11.16 -13.12
N THR A 48 -7.99 -11.21 -13.33
CA THR A 48 -8.62 -10.50 -14.46
C THR A 48 -8.53 -8.99 -14.32
N ALA A 49 -8.76 -8.45 -13.11
CA ALA A 49 -8.59 -7.03 -12.85
C ALA A 49 -7.15 -6.57 -13.12
N LYS A 50 -6.14 -7.27 -12.56
CA LYS A 50 -4.72 -6.99 -12.82
C LYS A 50 -4.38 -7.08 -14.31
N GLY A 51 -4.81 -8.15 -14.96
CA GLY A 51 -4.54 -8.40 -16.39
C GLY A 51 -5.16 -7.34 -17.29
N VAL A 52 -6.44 -7.03 -17.10
CA VAL A 52 -7.16 -6.00 -17.90
C VAL A 52 -6.51 -4.63 -17.71
N LEU A 53 -6.26 -4.22 -16.46
CA LEU A 53 -5.60 -2.95 -16.15
C LEU A 53 -4.22 -2.86 -16.80
N GLY A 54 -3.38 -3.87 -16.61
CA GLY A 54 -2.03 -3.90 -17.17
C GLY A 54 -2.04 -3.79 -18.70
N VAL A 55 -2.89 -4.57 -19.39
CA VAL A 55 -2.99 -4.57 -20.86
C VAL A 55 -3.56 -3.25 -21.37
N VAL A 56 -4.62 -2.72 -20.77
CA VAL A 56 -5.26 -1.46 -21.21
C VAL A 56 -4.28 -0.29 -21.02
N VAL A 57 -3.68 -0.15 -19.85
CA VAL A 57 -2.73 0.94 -19.55
C VAL A 57 -1.50 0.84 -20.43
N PHE A 58 -0.91 -0.35 -20.58
CA PHE A 58 0.23 -0.58 -21.47
C PHE A 58 -0.12 -0.21 -22.92
N SER A 59 -1.24 -0.71 -23.45
CA SER A 59 -1.65 -0.49 -24.85
C SER A 59 -1.91 0.99 -25.15
N LEU A 60 -2.59 1.70 -24.25
CA LEU A 60 -2.84 3.14 -24.38
C LEU A 60 -1.54 3.93 -24.28
N SER A 61 -0.67 3.60 -23.32
CA SER A 61 0.62 4.28 -23.11
C SER A 61 1.56 4.10 -24.31
N VAL A 62 1.73 2.86 -24.77
CA VAL A 62 2.53 2.54 -25.96
C VAL A 62 1.99 3.24 -27.20
N SER A 63 0.67 3.18 -27.40
CA SER A 63 0.04 3.84 -28.55
C SER A 63 0.28 5.34 -28.52
N TYR A 64 0.05 5.97 -27.39
CA TYR A 64 0.27 7.41 -27.23
C TYR A 64 1.73 7.80 -27.50
N LEU A 65 2.69 7.16 -26.85
CA LEU A 65 4.11 7.50 -26.96
C LEU A 65 4.68 7.20 -28.35
N LEU A 66 4.40 6.00 -28.90
CA LEU A 66 4.94 5.61 -30.19
C LEU A 66 4.32 6.40 -31.33
N VAL A 67 3.01 6.69 -31.33
CA VAL A 67 2.35 7.51 -32.35
C VAL A 67 3.00 8.91 -32.38
N ASN A 68 3.18 9.55 -31.22
CA ASN A 68 3.81 10.86 -31.12
C ASN A 68 5.28 10.84 -31.54
N LEU A 69 6.07 9.80 -31.16
CA LEU A 69 7.45 9.63 -31.60
C LEU A 69 7.56 9.37 -33.12
N CYS A 70 6.71 8.50 -33.68
CA CYS A 70 6.67 8.23 -35.12
C CYS A 70 6.28 9.50 -35.90
N PHE A 71 5.30 10.25 -35.40
CA PHE A 71 4.91 11.51 -35.99
C PHE A 71 6.03 12.55 -35.93
N ALA A 72 6.72 12.65 -34.78
CA ALA A 72 7.89 13.52 -34.61
C ALA A 72 9.03 13.15 -35.58
N GLN A 73 9.31 11.85 -35.75
CA GLN A 73 10.34 11.39 -36.68
C GLN A 73 10.00 11.69 -38.14
N ARG A 74 8.73 11.61 -38.53
CA ARG A 74 8.28 12.02 -39.90
C ARG A 74 8.43 13.52 -40.13
N LEU A 75 8.21 14.34 -39.11
CA LEU A 75 8.35 15.79 -39.17
C LEU A 75 9.79 16.29 -38.99
N LYS A 76 10.73 15.41 -38.64
CA LYS A 76 12.14 15.74 -38.36
C LYS A 76 12.80 16.52 -39.52
N HIS A 77 12.49 16.20 -40.76
CA HIS A 77 13.06 16.81 -41.94
C HIS A 77 12.18 17.89 -42.59
N SER A 78 11.09 18.32 -41.94
CA SER A 78 10.27 19.44 -42.43
C SER A 78 11.07 20.75 -42.35
N GLN A 79 11.22 21.44 -43.50
CA GLN A 79 12.04 22.65 -43.54
C GLN A 79 11.48 23.76 -42.65
N PRO A 80 12.34 24.51 -41.92
CA PRO A 80 11.90 25.67 -41.14
C PRO A 80 11.28 26.73 -42.07
N VAL A 81 10.35 27.55 -41.52
CA VAL A 81 9.56 28.57 -42.26
C VAL A 81 10.41 29.50 -43.13
N THR A 82 11.64 29.75 -42.72
CA THR A 82 12.62 30.58 -43.42
C THR A 82 13.26 29.92 -44.63
N GLY A 83 13.32 28.58 -44.70
CA GLY A 83 14.00 27.84 -45.78
C GLY A 83 13.17 27.67 -47.08
N ALA A 84 11.81 27.69 -46.96
CA ALA A 84 10.93 27.44 -48.11
C ALA A 84 10.89 28.58 -49.13
N LEU A 85 11.18 29.83 -48.72
CA LEU A 85 11.18 31.00 -49.58
C LEU A 85 12.50 31.13 -50.37
N LEU A 86 13.54 30.37 -50.00
CA LEU A 86 14.87 30.55 -50.63
C LEU A 86 15.17 29.57 -51.79
N LYS A 87 14.46 28.46 -51.89
CA LYS A 87 14.69 27.47 -53.00
C LYS A 87 14.07 27.85 -54.33
N GLN A 88 13.14 28.83 -54.39
CA GLN A 88 12.39 29.17 -55.59
C GLN A 88 12.96 30.30 -56.43
N LYS A 89 14.14 30.86 -56.09
CA LYS A 89 14.69 32.09 -56.77
C LYS A 89 16.13 31.94 -57.32
N SER A 90 16.60 30.76 -57.65
CA SER A 90 17.99 30.56 -58.09
C SER A 90 18.21 30.39 -59.58
N SER A 91 17.22 30.68 -60.43
CA SER A 91 17.45 30.68 -61.89
C SER A 91 17.09 32.02 -62.51
N ASN A 92 18.08 32.69 -63.13
CA ASN A 92 18.07 33.91 -63.96
C ASN A 92 18.20 35.25 -63.25
N TRP A 93 19.46 35.70 -63.03
CA TRP A 93 19.71 37.16 -62.84
C TRP A 93 21.11 37.55 -63.38
N ARG A 94 21.12 38.17 -64.52
CA ARG A 94 22.26 39.05 -64.95
C ARG A 94 21.73 40.49 -64.93
N ASN A 95 22.05 41.28 -63.84
CA ASN A 95 22.03 42.73 -63.88
C ASN A 95 22.40 43.34 -62.49
N ARG A 96 22.87 44.53 -62.46
CA ARG A 96 23.35 45.28 -61.26
C ARG A 96 22.37 45.42 -60.08
N GLU A 97 21.06 45.35 -60.28
CA GLU A 97 20.04 45.22 -59.24
C GLU A 97 20.22 43.98 -58.38
N ALA A 98 20.89 42.98 -58.92
CA ALA A 98 21.17 41.72 -58.22
C ALA A 98 22.20 41.90 -57.08
N ILE A 99 23.08 42.89 -57.14
CA ILE A 99 24.12 43.12 -56.11
C ILE A 99 23.48 43.80 -54.88
N ALA A 100 22.62 44.84 -55.11
CA ALA A 100 21.92 45.49 -53.99
C ALA A 100 20.96 44.51 -53.30
N LYS A 101 20.19 43.68 -54.08
CA LYS A 101 19.34 42.61 -53.52
C LYS A 101 20.15 41.51 -52.84
N ARG A 102 21.37 41.26 -53.32
CA ARG A 102 22.32 40.30 -52.66
C ARG A 102 22.83 40.86 -51.35
N GLN A 103 23.15 42.14 -51.21
CA GLN A 103 23.55 42.79 -49.97
C GLN A 103 22.36 42.85 -48.98
N GLN A 104 21.15 43.13 -49.40
CA GLN A 104 19.96 43.08 -48.56
C GLN A 104 19.66 41.64 -48.13
N TYR A 105 19.79 40.64 -49.00
CA TYR A 105 19.73 39.23 -48.71
C TYR A 105 20.77 38.77 -47.65
N TYR A 106 22.03 39.25 -47.77
CA TYR A 106 23.09 38.93 -46.81
C TYR A 106 22.84 39.64 -45.47
N GLN A 107 22.21 40.82 -45.45
CA GLN A 107 21.82 41.53 -44.22
C GLN A 107 20.60 40.85 -43.55
N GLU A 108 19.59 40.39 -44.30
CA GLU A 108 18.48 39.59 -43.79
C GLU A 108 18.96 38.21 -43.27
N LYS A 109 19.87 37.58 -44.00
CA LYS A 109 20.49 36.33 -43.57
C LYS A 109 21.33 36.51 -42.31
N ARG A 110 22.03 37.64 -42.13
CA ARG A 110 22.72 37.99 -40.90
C ARG A 110 21.72 38.23 -39.73
N ARG A 111 20.58 38.84 -39.98
CA ARG A 111 19.51 39.03 -38.95
C ARG A 111 18.85 37.74 -38.56
N ASP A 112 18.62 36.82 -39.48
CA ASP A 112 18.04 35.49 -39.17
C ASP A 112 19.05 34.60 -38.43
N VAL A 113 20.32 34.71 -38.74
CA VAL A 113 21.41 34.00 -38.01
C VAL A 113 21.57 34.49 -36.58
N SER A 114 21.18 35.75 -36.27
CA SER A 114 21.21 36.28 -34.91
C SER A 114 20.06 35.73 -34.00
N LYS A 115 19.03 35.14 -34.60
CA LYS A 115 17.88 34.51 -33.88
C LYS A 115 18.04 33.02 -33.71
N SER A 116 19.11 32.39 -34.17
CA SER A 116 19.36 30.94 -33.97
C SER A 116 19.86 30.66 -32.56
N LEU A 117 19.38 29.56 -31.94
CA LEU A 117 19.89 29.10 -30.66
C LEU A 117 21.33 28.59 -30.87
N LYS A 118 22.32 29.19 -30.20
CA LYS A 118 23.73 28.82 -30.29
C LYS A 118 23.97 27.52 -29.52
N LEU A 119 25.06 26.82 -29.85
CA LEU A 119 25.48 25.58 -29.20
C LEU A 119 25.61 25.73 -27.67
N SER A 120 26.07 26.90 -27.21
CA SER A 120 26.19 27.21 -25.77
C SER A 120 24.91 27.13 -24.98
N TRP A 121 23.74 27.28 -25.62
CA TRP A 121 22.43 27.12 -25.01
C TRP A 121 21.73 25.83 -25.42
N LEU A 122 22.00 25.34 -26.62
CA LEU A 122 21.39 24.12 -27.16
C LEU A 122 21.86 22.86 -26.41
N LEU A 123 23.17 22.78 -26.13
CA LEU A 123 23.76 21.61 -25.45
C LEU A 123 23.27 21.45 -24.00
N PRO A 124 23.34 22.50 -23.14
CA PRO A 124 22.77 22.37 -21.78
C PRO A 124 21.30 22.03 -21.78
N LEU A 125 20.50 22.63 -22.68
CA LEU A 125 19.07 22.33 -22.78
C LEU A 125 18.82 20.87 -23.18
N THR A 126 19.51 20.34 -24.17
CA THR A 126 19.34 18.93 -24.58
C THR A 126 19.82 17.96 -23.51
N VAL A 127 20.93 18.26 -22.83
CA VAL A 127 21.43 17.46 -21.69
C VAL A 127 20.39 17.46 -20.54
N SER A 128 19.87 18.62 -20.16
CA SER A 128 18.84 18.73 -19.11
C SER A 128 17.57 17.93 -19.45
N LEU A 129 17.13 17.98 -20.71
CA LEU A 129 15.97 17.19 -21.14
C LEU A 129 16.26 15.68 -21.15
N CYS A 130 17.47 15.26 -21.51
CA CYS A 130 17.87 13.86 -21.42
C CYS A 130 17.92 13.38 -19.95
N LEU A 131 18.42 14.21 -19.04
CA LEU A 131 18.39 13.95 -17.60
C LEU A 131 16.95 13.81 -17.09
N VAL A 132 16.03 14.67 -17.53
CA VAL A 132 14.59 14.55 -17.17
C VAL A 132 14.02 13.21 -17.63
N VAL A 133 14.30 12.75 -18.84
CA VAL A 133 13.89 11.41 -19.31
C VAL A 133 14.49 10.31 -18.44
N GLY A 134 15.78 10.42 -18.10
CA GLY A 134 16.45 9.48 -17.20
C GLY A 134 15.81 9.44 -15.81
N LEU A 135 15.48 10.60 -15.24
CA LEU A 135 14.82 10.72 -13.94
C LEU A 135 13.39 10.12 -13.95
N ILE A 136 12.61 10.35 -15.00
CA ILE A 136 11.29 9.75 -15.16
C ILE A 136 11.40 8.22 -15.19
N LEU A 137 12.32 7.70 -16.00
CA LEU A 137 12.52 6.25 -16.09
C LEU A 137 12.95 5.66 -14.73
N PHE A 138 13.89 6.33 -14.05
CA PHE A 138 14.35 5.92 -12.73
C PHE A 138 13.19 5.92 -11.71
N TYR A 139 12.40 6.99 -11.69
CA TYR A 139 11.25 7.11 -10.80
C TYR A 139 10.26 5.96 -10.96
N TYR A 140 9.82 5.67 -12.19
CA TYR A 140 8.93 4.54 -12.45
C TYR A 140 9.57 3.18 -12.14
N SER A 141 10.88 3.03 -12.39
CA SER A 141 11.61 1.80 -12.07
C SER A 141 11.70 1.58 -10.56
N HIS A 142 11.96 2.62 -9.78
CA HIS A 142 12.02 2.57 -8.32
C HIS A 142 10.69 2.13 -7.72
N ILE A 143 9.57 2.73 -8.17
CA ILE A 143 8.22 2.31 -7.76
C ILE A 143 7.99 0.83 -8.07
N CYS A 144 8.34 0.37 -9.27
CA CYS A 144 8.19 -1.05 -9.61
C CYS A 144 9.05 -1.97 -8.75
N PHE A 145 10.24 -1.53 -8.35
CA PHE A 145 11.13 -2.31 -7.50
C PHE A 145 10.57 -2.46 -6.08
N ASP A 146 9.96 -1.39 -5.54
CA ASP A 146 9.30 -1.43 -4.24
C ASP A 146 8.15 -2.45 -4.19
N TYR A 147 7.43 -2.65 -5.31
CA TYR A 147 6.39 -3.69 -5.41
C TYR A 147 6.93 -5.10 -5.69
N TRP A 148 8.16 -5.21 -6.21
CA TRP A 148 8.78 -6.52 -6.49
C TRP A 148 9.39 -7.15 -5.24
N ASP A 149 9.87 -6.35 -4.31
CA ASP A 149 10.47 -6.82 -3.06
C ASP A 149 9.37 -7.19 -2.04
N ALA A 150 8.94 -8.46 -2.09
CA ALA A 150 7.92 -9.01 -1.21
C ALA A 150 8.30 -9.02 0.30
N ASN A 151 9.58 -8.77 0.63
CA ASN A 151 10.08 -8.69 2.00
C ASN A 151 10.11 -7.27 2.57
N SER A 152 9.74 -6.25 1.79
CA SER A 152 9.67 -4.91 2.32
C SER A 152 8.46 -4.83 3.27
N GLU A 153 8.66 -4.30 4.49
CA GLU A 153 7.57 -4.00 5.43
C GLU A 153 6.47 -3.13 4.80
N ARG A 154 6.80 -2.41 3.72
CA ARG A 154 5.87 -1.60 2.90
C ARG A 154 4.91 -2.45 2.07
N ALA A 155 5.23 -3.69 1.74
CA ALA A 155 4.32 -4.59 1.04
C ALA A 155 3.11 -5.02 1.90
N HIS A 156 3.22 -4.87 3.21
CA HIS A 156 2.15 -5.16 4.18
C HIS A 156 1.27 -3.94 4.51
N ILE A 157 1.71 -2.73 4.13
CA ILE A 157 0.90 -1.53 4.24
C ILE A 157 0.10 -1.46 2.94
N THR A 158 -1.20 -1.67 3.03
CA THR A 158 -2.16 -1.51 1.92
C THR A 158 -1.77 -0.38 1.00
N SER A 159 -1.30 -0.74 -0.19
CA SER A 159 -1.00 0.09 -1.37
C SER A 159 -0.94 1.60 -1.12
N VAL A 160 0.19 2.07 -0.62
CA VAL A 160 0.49 3.51 -0.63
C VAL A 160 0.53 3.95 -2.09
N ILE A 161 -0.33 4.90 -2.45
CA ILE A 161 -0.36 5.44 -3.81
C ILE A 161 1.01 6.05 -4.10
N PRO A 162 1.62 5.76 -5.26
CA PRO A 162 2.92 6.32 -5.61
C PRO A 162 2.88 7.84 -5.50
N ALA A 163 3.88 8.42 -4.89
CA ALA A 163 3.95 9.86 -4.71
C ALA A 163 3.92 10.57 -6.08
N GLN A 164 3.14 11.63 -6.17
CA GLN A 164 2.98 12.42 -7.40
C GLN A 164 4.27 13.19 -7.73
N PHE A 165 4.39 13.68 -8.98
CA PHE A 165 5.50 14.54 -9.43
C PHE A 165 5.46 15.92 -8.77
N ARG A 166 5.64 15.96 -7.45
CA ARG A 166 5.69 17.21 -6.67
C ARG A 166 7.13 17.64 -6.42
N PRO A 167 7.39 18.96 -6.30
CA PRO A 167 8.71 19.45 -5.96
C PRO A 167 9.26 18.83 -4.66
N LYS A 168 8.42 18.62 -3.67
CA LYS A 168 8.79 17.99 -2.38
C LYS A 168 9.21 16.52 -2.56
N THR A 169 8.49 15.78 -3.40
CA THR A 169 8.81 14.38 -3.73
C THR A 169 10.10 14.29 -4.54
N ILE A 170 10.28 15.19 -5.52
CA ILE A 170 11.51 15.26 -6.32
C ILE A 170 12.70 15.58 -5.42
N TRP A 171 12.54 16.48 -4.45
CA TRP A 171 13.57 16.82 -3.46
C TRP A 171 13.90 15.64 -2.54
N GLN A 172 12.90 14.90 -2.05
CA GLN A 172 13.09 13.70 -1.25
C GLN A 172 13.83 12.60 -2.04
N ILE A 173 13.44 12.40 -3.29
CA ILE A 173 14.17 11.51 -4.20
C ILE A 173 15.63 12.01 -4.37
N GLY A 174 15.83 13.32 -4.54
CA GLY A 174 17.17 13.94 -4.63
C GLY A 174 18.03 13.69 -3.39
N ASN A 175 17.46 13.79 -2.20
CA ASN A 175 18.16 13.47 -0.95
C ASN A 175 18.54 11.99 -0.84
N ASN A 176 17.65 11.09 -1.29
CA ASN A 176 17.97 9.66 -1.33
C ASN A 176 19.10 9.31 -2.31
N PHE A 177 19.36 10.18 -3.32
CA PHE A 177 20.52 10.05 -4.20
C PHE A 177 21.83 10.42 -3.49
N SER A 178 21.79 11.31 -2.50
CA SER A 178 22.97 11.71 -1.72
C SER A 178 23.56 10.56 -0.89
N ASP A 179 22.75 9.58 -0.54
CA ASP A 179 23.18 8.44 0.28
C ASP A 179 23.70 7.26 -0.55
N ARG A 180 23.57 7.29 -1.90
CA ARG A 180 23.99 6.20 -2.80
C ARG A 180 24.46 6.73 -4.16
N ASP A 181 25.68 7.26 -4.22
CA ASP A 181 26.30 7.90 -5.41
C ASP A 181 26.26 7.06 -6.71
N TRP A 182 26.20 5.74 -6.62
CA TRP A 182 26.22 4.88 -7.79
C TRP A 182 24.93 4.94 -8.66
N TYR A 183 23.80 5.47 -8.14
CA TYR A 183 22.59 5.67 -8.95
C TYR A 183 22.71 6.75 -10.04
N LEU A 184 23.63 7.68 -9.88
CA LEU A 184 23.86 8.74 -10.88
C LEU A 184 24.53 8.19 -12.14
N ALA A 185 25.39 7.18 -12.03
CA ALA A 185 26.12 6.61 -13.14
C ALA A 185 25.22 6.06 -14.27
N PRO A 186 24.18 5.24 -14.01
CA PRO A 186 23.24 4.78 -15.03
C PRO A 186 22.48 5.92 -15.73
N ILE A 187 22.11 6.98 -15.01
CA ILE A 187 21.39 8.13 -15.57
C ILE A 187 22.31 8.92 -16.51
N LEU A 188 23.57 9.11 -16.14
CA LEU A 188 24.56 9.78 -16.98
C LEU A 188 24.90 8.97 -18.23
N VAL A 189 25.06 7.65 -18.09
CA VAL A 189 25.27 6.73 -19.23
C VAL A 189 24.07 6.76 -20.17
N LEU A 190 22.86 6.73 -19.64
CA LEU A 190 21.63 6.82 -20.42
C LEU A 190 21.51 8.16 -21.15
N THR A 191 21.84 9.25 -20.46
CA THR A 191 21.86 10.61 -21.04
C THR A 191 22.82 10.67 -22.23
N LEU A 192 24.05 10.17 -22.08
CA LEU A 192 25.03 10.12 -23.16
C LEU A 192 24.52 9.23 -24.32
N ALA A 193 23.96 8.08 -24.00
CA ALA A 193 23.43 7.17 -25.00
C ALA A 193 22.26 7.79 -25.78
N ILE A 194 21.34 8.52 -25.14
CA ILE A 194 20.23 9.23 -25.82
C ILE A 194 20.78 10.28 -26.79
N LEU A 195 21.83 11.00 -26.43
CA LEU A 195 22.47 11.99 -27.31
C LEU A 195 23.06 11.33 -28.56
N ILE A 196 23.61 10.10 -28.44
CA ILE A 196 24.26 9.38 -29.57
C ILE A 196 23.23 8.66 -30.45
N TYR A 197 22.26 7.95 -29.83
CA TYR A 197 21.26 7.11 -30.53
C TYR A 197 19.81 7.48 -30.18
N PRO A 198 19.35 8.74 -30.35
CA PRO A 198 18.06 9.22 -29.84
C PRO A 198 16.87 8.43 -30.34
N ARG A 199 16.90 7.96 -31.61
CA ARG A 199 15.75 7.26 -32.22
C ARG A 199 15.49 5.91 -31.56
N ILE A 200 16.52 5.11 -31.39
CA ILE A 200 16.39 3.74 -30.86
C ILE A 200 16.08 3.82 -29.36
N LEU A 201 16.84 4.65 -28.62
CA LEU A 201 16.69 4.73 -27.18
C LEU A 201 15.37 5.36 -26.73
N LEU A 202 14.93 6.47 -27.33
CA LEU A 202 13.62 7.05 -26.97
C LEU A 202 12.47 6.10 -27.29
N THR A 203 12.59 5.28 -28.36
CA THR A 203 11.57 4.26 -28.65
C THR A 203 11.61 3.12 -27.61
N ALA A 204 12.80 2.65 -27.22
CA ALA A 204 12.97 1.64 -26.18
C ALA A 204 12.46 2.15 -24.82
N ILE A 205 12.83 3.39 -24.45
CA ILE A 205 12.38 4.03 -23.21
C ILE A 205 10.85 4.18 -23.20
N ALA A 206 10.22 4.55 -24.31
CA ALA A 206 8.77 4.64 -24.43
C ALA A 206 8.09 3.29 -24.15
N LEU A 207 8.67 2.19 -24.68
CA LEU A 207 8.17 0.84 -24.40
C LEU A 207 8.32 0.47 -22.92
N VAL A 208 9.51 0.76 -22.33
CA VAL A 208 9.78 0.48 -20.92
C VAL A 208 8.85 1.28 -20.00
N ILE A 209 8.72 2.59 -20.21
CA ILE A 209 7.80 3.44 -19.41
C ILE A 209 6.36 2.93 -19.53
N SER A 210 5.92 2.51 -20.72
CA SER A 210 4.59 1.96 -20.90
C SER A 210 4.39 0.65 -20.15
N LEU A 211 5.41 -0.22 -20.13
CA LEU A 211 5.40 -1.48 -19.37
C LEU A 211 5.34 -1.21 -17.87
N LEU A 212 6.20 -0.31 -17.37
CA LEU A 212 6.24 0.06 -15.96
C LEU A 212 4.91 0.71 -15.51
N SER A 213 4.33 1.59 -16.33
CA SER A 213 3.01 2.19 -16.04
C SER A 213 1.91 1.13 -15.98
N GLY A 214 1.90 0.16 -16.92
CA GLY A 214 0.97 -0.95 -16.90
C GLY A 214 1.11 -1.81 -15.65
N PHE A 215 2.35 -2.09 -15.24
CA PHE A 215 2.62 -2.85 -14.03
C PHE A 215 2.18 -2.09 -12.76
N ILE A 216 2.57 -0.81 -12.61
CA ILE A 216 2.19 0.00 -11.44
C ILE A 216 0.66 0.05 -11.27
N LEU A 217 -0.09 0.37 -12.34
CA LEU A 217 -1.54 0.44 -12.22
C LEU A 217 -2.17 -0.95 -11.98
N SER A 218 -1.60 -2.03 -12.52
CA SER A 218 -2.10 -3.38 -12.27
C SER A 218 -1.95 -3.80 -10.80
N GLU A 219 -0.92 -3.34 -10.10
CA GLU A 219 -0.75 -3.62 -8.67
C GLU A 219 -1.77 -2.89 -7.79
N HIS A 220 -2.39 -1.79 -8.28
CA HIS A 220 -3.47 -1.05 -7.59
C HIS A 220 -4.88 -1.48 -8.04
N TRP A 221 -5.05 -2.75 -8.40
CA TRP A 221 -6.34 -3.34 -8.80
C TRP A 221 -7.42 -3.15 -7.74
N ASP A 222 -7.05 -3.15 -6.46
CA ASP A 222 -7.89 -2.95 -5.30
C ASP A 222 -8.58 -1.57 -5.31
N LYS A 223 -7.84 -0.49 -5.58
CA LYS A 223 -8.36 0.88 -5.67
C LYS A 223 -9.34 1.03 -6.84
N VAL A 224 -9.04 0.34 -7.95
CA VAL A 224 -9.92 0.37 -9.12
C VAL A 224 -11.23 -0.38 -8.85
N LEU A 225 -11.20 -1.55 -8.21
CA LEU A 225 -12.42 -2.28 -7.87
C LEU A 225 -13.27 -1.52 -6.84
N GLN A 226 -12.64 -0.92 -5.82
CA GLN A 226 -13.33 -0.08 -4.83
C GLN A 226 -13.99 1.15 -5.48
N PHE A 227 -13.36 1.78 -6.47
CA PHE A 227 -13.95 2.91 -7.20
C PHE A 227 -15.25 2.55 -7.91
N PHE A 228 -15.36 1.33 -8.45
CA PHE A 228 -16.59 0.89 -9.14
C PHE A 228 -17.71 0.44 -8.20
N GLN A 229 -17.41 0.16 -6.93
CA GLN A 229 -18.38 -0.31 -5.94
C GLN A 229 -18.21 0.41 -4.58
N PRO A 230 -18.29 1.74 -4.54
CA PRO A 230 -18.12 2.48 -3.30
C PRO A 230 -19.36 2.34 -2.41
N THR A 231 -19.14 2.13 -1.11
CA THR A 231 -20.20 2.17 -0.09
C THR A 231 -20.13 3.51 0.66
N SER A 232 -21.27 4.17 0.86
CA SER A 232 -21.34 5.43 1.61
C SER A 232 -20.94 5.23 3.07
N PHE A 233 -20.28 6.22 3.65
CA PHE A 233 -20.02 6.33 5.08
C PHE A 233 -21.14 7.04 5.83
N ASP A 234 -22.11 7.61 5.10
CA ASP A 234 -23.20 8.43 5.64
C ASP A 234 -22.70 9.59 6.53
N ALA A 235 -21.48 10.02 6.27
CA ALA A 235 -20.79 11.10 6.94
C ALA A 235 -20.06 11.97 5.92
N SER A 236 -20.26 13.30 5.99
CA SER A 236 -19.61 14.26 5.11
C SER A 236 -18.60 15.12 5.86
N GLU A 237 -17.48 15.45 5.19
CA GLU A 237 -16.50 16.37 5.76
C GLU A 237 -16.91 17.85 5.57
N ALA A 238 -16.35 18.73 6.39
CA ALA A 238 -16.87 20.11 6.54
C ALA A 238 -16.46 21.09 5.43
N VAL A 239 -15.35 20.86 4.69
CA VAL A 239 -14.78 21.82 3.72
C VAL A 239 -15.44 21.69 2.36
N PHE A 240 -15.49 20.47 1.80
CA PHE A 240 -16.06 20.19 0.48
C PHE A 240 -17.45 19.57 0.54
N LYS A 241 -17.91 19.18 1.73
CA LYS A 241 -19.21 18.53 1.99
C LYS A 241 -19.39 17.23 1.20
N GLN A 242 -18.28 16.56 0.90
CA GLN A 242 -18.28 15.24 0.25
C GLN A 242 -18.41 14.16 1.32
N ASP A 243 -19.10 13.07 0.98
CA ASP A 243 -19.09 11.86 1.80
C ASP A 243 -17.66 11.31 1.92
N ILE A 244 -17.34 10.70 3.07
CA ILE A 244 -16.01 10.16 3.35
C ILE A 244 -15.63 9.08 2.33
N SER A 245 -16.61 8.37 1.76
CA SER A 245 -16.37 7.37 0.70
C SER A 245 -15.66 7.94 -0.53
N PHE A 246 -15.88 9.23 -0.85
CA PHE A 246 -15.15 9.89 -1.93
C PHE A 246 -13.65 9.88 -1.69
N TYR A 247 -13.22 10.14 -0.46
CA TYR A 247 -11.80 10.20 -0.08
C TYR A 247 -11.14 8.83 -0.02
N ILE A 248 -11.89 7.81 0.41
CA ILE A 248 -11.36 6.45 0.60
C ILE A 248 -11.38 5.65 -0.70
N PHE A 249 -12.41 5.79 -1.55
CA PHE A 249 -12.60 4.95 -2.73
C PHE A 249 -12.37 5.69 -4.05
N THR A 250 -12.82 6.97 -4.16
CA THR A 250 -12.77 7.70 -5.44
C THR A 250 -11.47 8.47 -5.62
N LEU A 251 -11.04 9.23 -4.61
CA LEU A 251 -9.85 10.07 -4.69
C LEU A 251 -8.57 9.26 -5.00
N PRO A 252 -8.32 8.10 -4.37
CA PRO A 252 -7.13 7.29 -4.69
C PRO A 252 -7.07 6.83 -6.15
N PHE A 253 -8.21 6.48 -6.74
CA PHE A 253 -8.28 6.14 -8.17
C PHE A 253 -7.97 7.33 -9.06
N LEU A 254 -8.49 8.53 -8.74
CA LEU A 254 -8.22 9.76 -9.48
C LEU A 254 -6.74 10.16 -9.39
N GLU A 255 -6.10 9.96 -8.23
CA GLU A 255 -4.66 10.19 -8.05
C GLU A 255 -3.80 9.23 -8.88
N LEU A 256 -4.17 7.95 -8.98
CA LEU A 256 -3.52 6.99 -9.86
C LEU A 256 -3.67 7.37 -11.34
N LEU A 257 -4.87 7.82 -11.72
CA LEU A 257 -5.13 8.32 -13.07
C LEU A 257 -4.29 9.56 -13.39
N GLU A 258 -4.18 10.48 -12.43
CA GLU A 258 -3.36 11.68 -12.56
C GLU A 258 -1.88 11.35 -12.73
N LEU A 259 -1.32 10.49 -11.88
CA LEU A 259 0.06 10.02 -11.98
C LEU A 259 0.37 9.45 -13.38
N TRP A 260 -0.52 8.61 -13.89
CA TRP A 260 -0.37 8.00 -15.21
C TRP A 260 -0.44 9.04 -16.33
N LEU A 261 -1.48 9.90 -16.34
CA LEU A 261 -1.68 10.91 -17.39
C LEU A 261 -0.57 11.95 -17.38
N THR A 262 -0.14 12.42 -16.21
CA THR A 262 0.96 13.38 -16.07
C THR A 262 2.28 12.79 -16.55
N GLY A 263 2.57 11.55 -16.14
CA GLY A 263 3.77 10.84 -16.61
C GLY A 263 3.78 10.65 -18.14
N LEU A 264 2.65 10.28 -18.74
CA LEU A 264 2.54 10.16 -20.19
C LEU A 264 2.69 11.49 -20.92
N ALA A 265 1.99 12.53 -20.45
CA ALA A 265 2.05 13.87 -21.06
C ALA A 265 3.48 14.43 -21.00
N LEU A 266 4.14 14.32 -19.85
CA LEU A 266 5.50 14.79 -19.63
C LEU A 266 6.51 14.00 -20.49
N SER A 267 6.44 12.66 -20.45
CA SER A 267 7.31 11.79 -21.24
C SER A 267 7.14 12.03 -22.75
N GLY A 268 5.91 12.16 -23.20
CA GLY A 268 5.59 12.43 -24.61
C GLY A 268 6.10 13.80 -25.07
N PHE A 269 5.85 14.85 -24.27
CA PHE A 269 6.32 16.21 -24.59
C PHE A 269 7.84 16.30 -24.64
N VAL A 270 8.55 15.81 -23.60
CA VAL A 270 10.02 15.86 -23.50
C VAL A 270 10.68 15.03 -24.62
N SER A 271 10.18 13.80 -24.87
CA SER A 271 10.73 12.92 -25.90
C SER A 271 10.56 13.51 -27.30
N VAL A 272 9.40 14.09 -27.60
CA VAL A 272 9.15 14.75 -28.91
C VAL A 272 10.00 16.01 -29.05
N LEU A 273 10.12 16.80 -28.01
CA LEU A 273 10.96 18.00 -27.98
C LEU A 273 12.43 17.63 -28.24
N LEU A 274 12.94 16.56 -27.61
CA LEU A 274 14.28 16.03 -27.85
C LEU A 274 14.46 15.59 -29.31
N VAL A 275 13.50 14.85 -29.89
CA VAL A 275 13.56 14.44 -31.30
C VAL A 275 13.68 15.66 -32.24
N TYR A 276 12.99 16.77 -31.93
CA TYR A 276 13.08 17.99 -32.73
C TYR A 276 14.36 18.77 -32.52
N LEU A 277 14.84 18.89 -31.28
CA LEU A 277 16.11 19.58 -30.97
C LEU A 277 17.34 18.83 -31.52
N LEU A 278 17.31 17.49 -31.46
CA LEU A 278 18.33 16.61 -32.01
C LEU A 278 18.12 16.32 -33.51
N SER A 279 17.22 17.03 -34.18
CA SER A 279 16.91 16.83 -35.58
C SER A 279 17.89 17.57 -36.51
N GLY A 280 18.30 16.89 -37.57
CA GLY A 280 19.19 17.44 -38.58
C GLY A 280 20.64 17.63 -38.09
N ASN A 281 21.36 18.58 -38.66
CA ASN A 281 22.73 18.89 -38.28
C ASN A 281 22.85 19.90 -37.15
N SER A 282 21.78 20.06 -36.29
CA SER A 282 21.75 21.13 -35.30
C SER A 282 22.92 21.06 -34.30
N LEU A 283 23.31 19.85 -33.89
CA LEU A 283 24.48 19.68 -33.01
C LEU A 283 25.80 19.77 -33.78
N SER A 284 25.89 19.20 -34.98
CA SER A 284 27.09 19.25 -35.80
C SER A 284 27.33 20.63 -36.43
N GLU A 285 26.31 21.39 -36.75
CA GLU A 285 26.38 22.77 -37.23
C GLU A 285 26.44 23.79 -36.05
N GLY A 286 26.21 23.33 -34.81
CA GLY A 286 26.25 24.16 -33.61
C GLY A 286 25.12 25.22 -33.54
N ARG A 287 24.02 25.04 -34.27
CA ARG A 287 22.93 26.04 -34.38
C ARG A 287 21.59 25.38 -34.66
N PHE A 288 20.59 25.76 -33.87
CA PHE A 288 19.21 25.36 -34.08
C PHE A 288 18.42 26.50 -34.74
N LEU A 289 17.91 26.26 -35.93
CA LEU A 289 17.23 27.27 -36.76
C LEU A 289 15.76 27.52 -36.37
N GLY A 290 15.20 26.81 -35.36
CA GLY A 290 13.82 26.92 -34.92
C GLY A 290 12.92 25.79 -35.42
N PHE A 291 11.71 25.73 -34.89
CA PHE A 291 10.71 24.71 -35.24
C PHE A 291 9.92 25.10 -36.50
N SER A 292 9.62 24.12 -37.34
CA SER A 292 8.65 24.28 -38.45
C SER A 292 7.23 24.45 -37.90
N ARG A 293 6.29 25.00 -38.70
CA ARG A 293 4.89 25.17 -38.29
C ARG A 293 4.22 23.87 -37.85
N GLN A 294 4.53 22.77 -38.50
CA GLN A 294 3.98 21.46 -38.17
C GLN A 294 4.57 20.96 -36.83
N GLN A 295 5.85 21.18 -36.58
CA GLN A 295 6.50 20.88 -35.31
C GLN A 295 5.95 21.75 -34.19
N GLN A 296 5.73 23.06 -34.43
CA GLN A 296 5.11 23.96 -33.46
C GLN A 296 3.68 23.52 -33.12
N SER A 297 2.86 23.18 -34.14
CA SER A 297 1.50 22.66 -33.90
C SER A 297 1.51 21.38 -33.05
N HIS A 298 2.44 20.49 -33.29
CA HIS A 298 2.57 19.25 -32.51
C HIS A 298 3.00 19.54 -31.05
N LEU A 299 4.01 20.40 -30.85
CA LEU A 299 4.46 20.80 -29.51
C LEU A 299 3.38 21.57 -28.72
N TYR A 300 2.60 22.43 -29.38
CA TYR A 300 1.46 23.09 -28.73
C TYR A 300 0.37 22.10 -28.32
N GLY A 301 0.11 21.09 -29.15
CA GLY A 301 -0.82 20.02 -28.81
C GLY A 301 -0.38 19.24 -27.57
N LEU A 302 0.89 18.78 -27.54
CA LEU A 302 1.45 18.07 -26.40
C LEU A 302 1.59 18.96 -25.16
N GLY A 303 2.00 20.22 -25.34
CA GLY A 303 2.02 21.21 -24.26
C GLY A 303 0.62 21.48 -23.68
N GLY A 304 -0.42 21.49 -24.53
CA GLY A 304 -1.81 21.55 -24.09
C GLY A 304 -2.22 20.34 -23.24
N CYS A 305 -1.82 19.13 -23.64
CA CYS A 305 -2.04 17.91 -22.84
C CYS A 305 -1.32 17.98 -21.49
N LEU A 306 -0.08 18.45 -21.47
CA LEU A 306 0.70 18.62 -20.23
C LEU A 306 0.05 19.65 -19.31
N MET A 307 -0.38 20.79 -19.82
CA MET A 307 -1.07 21.82 -19.03
C MET A 307 -2.43 21.35 -18.52
N LEU A 308 -3.12 20.49 -19.27
CA LEU A 308 -4.36 19.84 -18.80
C LEU A 308 -4.09 18.88 -17.64
N ALA A 309 -3.01 18.09 -17.73
CA ALA A 309 -2.58 17.22 -16.62
C ALA A 309 -2.19 18.04 -15.38
N ILE A 310 -1.48 19.16 -15.55
CA ILE A 310 -1.15 20.10 -14.46
C ILE A 310 -2.43 20.70 -13.86
N ALA A 311 -3.41 21.07 -14.69
CA ALA A 311 -4.70 21.58 -14.19
C ALA A 311 -5.41 20.53 -13.34
N PHE A 312 -5.41 19.25 -13.76
CA PHE A 312 -5.98 18.14 -13.03
C PHE A 312 -5.24 17.88 -11.71
N ASN A 313 -3.91 17.95 -11.72
CA ASN A 313 -3.10 17.84 -10.51
C ASN A 313 -3.46 18.91 -9.47
N PHE A 314 -3.51 20.19 -9.84
CA PHE A 314 -3.91 21.25 -8.92
C PHE A 314 -5.37 21.13 -8.46
N TRP A 315 -6.24 20.56 -9.29
CA TRP A 315 -7.62 20.31 -8.91
C TRP A 315 -7.72 19.23 -7.84
N LEU A 316 -6.95 18.12 -7.94
CA LEU A 316 -6.87 17.06 -6.93
C LEU A 316 -6.16 17.55 -5.65
N SER A 317 -5.10 18.35 -5.79
CA SER A 317 -4.36 18.91 -4.66
C SER A 317 -5.20 19.77 -3.71
N ARG A 318 -6.43 20.14 -4.07
CA ARG A 318 -7.37 20.78 -3.15
C ARG A 318 -7.86 19.81 -2.09
N TYR A 319 -8.19 18.57 -2.49
CA TYR A 319 -8.69 17.53 -1.57
C TYR A 319 -7.59 17.00 -0.65
N GLU A 320 -6.35 16.99 -1.14
CA GLU A 320 -5.19 16.55 -0.37
C GLU A 320 -4.82 17.49 0.79
N LEU A 321 -5.35 18.72 0.79
CA LEU A 321 -5.17 19.64 1.92
C LEU A 321 -5.77 19.08 3.22
N LEU A 322 -6.75 18.17 3.14
CA LEU A 322 -7.34 17.50 4.30
C LEU A 322 -6.39 16.55 5.03
N TYR A 323 -5.20 16.32 4.46
CA TYR A 323 -4.11 15.49 5.03
C TYR A 323 -2.85 16.34 5.33
N SER A 324 -3.00 17.65 5.42
CA SER A 324 -1.91 18.58 5.68
C SER A 324 -1.35 18.41 7.09
N THR A 325 -0.03 18.60 7.23
CA THR A 325 0.67 18.64 8.52
C THR A 325 1.17 20.06 8.84
N ARG A 326 0.59 21.09 8.21
CA ARG A 326 1.02 22.48 8.36
C ARG A 326 0.55 23.11 9.65
N GLY A 327 -0.67 22.79 10.08
CA GLY A 327 -1.29 23.30 11.30
C GLY A 327 -0.80 22.60 12.56
N VAL A 328 -1.48 22.88 13.65
CA VAL A 328 -1.22 22.25 14.97
C VAL A 328 -1.69 20.79 15.01
N THR A 329 -2.69 20.47 14.21
CA THR A 329 -3.27 19.12 14.08
C THR A 329 -3.12 18.61 12.66
N TYR A 330 -3.29 17.31 12.50
CA TYR A 330 -3.40 16.71 11.18
C TYR A 330 -4.69 17.12 10.50
N GLY A 331 -4.61 17.43 9.20
CA GLY A 331 -5.73 17.90 8.40
C GLY A 331 -5.53 19.33 7.90
N ALA A 332 -6.54 19.88 7.19
CA ALA A 332 -6.47 21.21 6.65
C ALA A 332 -6.45 22.27 7.78
N SER A 333 -5.46 23.15 7.77
CA SER A 333 -5.30 24.29 8.67
C SER A 333 -6.03 25.53 8.17
N TYR A 334 -6.04 26.58 8.99
CA TYR A 334 -6.53 27.90 8.56
C TYR A 334 -5.87 28.35 7.25
N THR A 335 -4.56 28.28 7.15
CA THR A 335 -3.81 28.66 5.94
C THR A 335 -4.20 27.79 4.73
N ASP A 336 -4.41 26.50 4.95
CA ASP A 336 -4.78 25.58 3.88
C ASP A 336 -6.15 25.94 3.28
N VAL A 337 -7.14 26.23 4.11
CA VAL A 337 -8.51 26.54 3.65
C VAL A 337 -8.64 27.96 3.10
N THR A 338 -7.99 28.95 3.74
CA THR A 338 -8.17 30.35 3.37
C THR A 338 -7.23 30.84 2.26
N VAL A 339 -6.06 30.20 2.09
CA VAL A 339 -5.05 30.63 1.12
C VAL A 339 -4.72 29.55 0.10
N GLN A 340 -4.35 28.33 0.56
CA GLN A 340 -3.87 27.28 -0.33
C GLN A 340 -4.99 26.72 -1.23
N LEU A 341 -6.19 26.55 -0.69
CA LEU A 341 -7.34 26.05 -1.45
C LEU A 341 -7.75 26.99 -2.58
N PRO A 342 -7.93 28.32 -2.35
CA PRO A 342 -8.12 29.28 -3.43
C PRO A 342 -6.96 29.33 -4.42
N ALA A 343 -5.70 29.24 -3.92
CA ALA A 343 -4.52 29.22 -4.77
C ALA A 343 -4.50 28.02 -5.72
N ASN A 344 -4.72 26.81 -5.22
CA ASN A 344 -4.79 25.60 -6.04
C ASN A 344 -5.93 25.67 -7.06
N THR A 345 -7.08 26.23 -6.66
CA THR A 345 -8.22 26.44 -7.57
C THR A 345 -7.87 27.40 -8.69
N LEU A 346 -7.26 28.53 -8.37
CA LEU A 346 -6.82 29.53 -9.36
C LEU A 346 -5.76 28.96 -10.31
N LEU A 347 -4.77 28.24 -9.78
CA LEU A 347 -3.72 27.61 -10.57
C LEU A 347 -4.27 26.53 -11.51
N SER A 348 -5.27 25.77 -11.06
CA SER A 348 -5.97 24.80 -11.91
C SER A 348 -6.70 25.50 -13.08
N ILE A 349 -7.45 26.56 -12.81
CA ILE A 349 -8.19 27.34 -13.82
C ILE A 349 -7.21 27.98 -14.81
N LEU A 350 -6.12 28.59 -14.33
CA LEU A 350 -5.10 29.21 -15.19
C LEU A 350 -4.41 28.17 -16.06
N ALA A 351 -4.05 27.01 -15.53
CA ALA A 351 -3.48 25.92 -16.30
C ALA A 351 -4.43 25.40 -17.38
N LEU A 352 -5.73 25.25 -17.04
CA LEU A 352 -6.78 24.90 -18.00
C LEU A 352 -6.92 25.95 -19.11
N ALA A 353 -6.93 27.23 -18.78
CA ALA A 353 -6.98 28.31 -19.75
C ALA A 353 -5.76 28.30 -20.70
N ILE A 354 -4.55 28.06 -20.15
CA ILE A 354 -3.33 27.91 -20.97
C ILE A 354 -3.43 26.67 -21.87
N ALA A 355 -3.98 25.56 -21.39
CA ALA A 355 -4.19 24.35 -22.19
C ALA A 355 -5.11 24.64 -23.39
N VAL A 356 -6.24 25.33 -23.17
CA VAL A 356 -7.18 25.74 -24.22
C VAL A 356 -6.51 26.66 -25.27
N ILE A 357 -5.72 27.64 -24.82
CA ILE A 357 -4.97 28.53 -25.72
C ILE A 357 -3.97 27.73 -26.57
N LEU A 358 -3.21 26.80 -25.94
CA LEU A 358 -2.25 25.95 -26.65
C LEU A 358 -2.92 25.04 -27.69
N PHE A 359 -4.05 24.43 -27.37
CA PHE A 359 -4.84 23.67 -28.34
C PHE A 359 -5.39 24.54 -29.49
N GLY A 360 -5.83 25.74 -29.17
CA GLY A 360 -6.27 26.73 -30.16
C GLY A 360 -5.15 27.12 -31.15
N GLU A 361 -3.95 27.39 -30.64
CA GLU A 361 -2.77 27.68 -31.46
C GLU A 361 -2.31 26.45 -32.26
N SER A 362 -2.40 25.24 -31.68
CA SER A 362 -2.11 23.99 -32.40
C SER A 362 -3.05 23.84 -33.63
N LYS A 363 -4.36 24.01 -33.46
CA LYS A 363 -5.32 23.94 -34.59
C LYS A 363 -5.05 25.01 -35.63
N ARG A 364 -4.76 26.22 -35.24
CA ARG A 364 -4.49 27.36 -36.12
C ARG A 364 -3.21 27.14 -36.95
N GLN A 365 -2.11 26.73 -36.36
CA GLN A 365 -0.85 26.39 -37.06
C GLN A 365 -1.09 25.28 -38.10
N LYS A 366 -1.96 24.31 -37.78
CA LYS A 366 -2.35 23.23 -38.70
C LYS A 366 -3.18 23.72 -39.90
N ALA A 367 -4.10 24.67 -39.67
CA ALA A 367 -4.92 25.29 -40.71
C ALA A 367 -4.07 26.17 -41.64
N GLU A 368 -3.21 27.05 -41.13
CA GLU A 368 -2.28 27.87 -41.88
C GLU A 368 -1.32 27.04 -42.73
N GLY A 369 -0.85 25.88 -42.21
CA GLY A 369 0.02 24.94 -42.91
C GLY A 369 -0.69 24.23 -44.08
N ARG A 370 -2.01 24.02 -43.99
CA ARG A 370 -2.82 23.45 -45.08
C ARG A 370 -3.12 24.48 -46.17
N GLY A 371 -3.40 25.76 -45.85
CA GLY A 371 -3.63 26.84 -46.80
C GLY A 371 -2.42 27.06 -47.70
N GLN A 372 -1.21 27.10 -47.11
CA GLN A 372 0.04 27.23 -47.92
C GLN A 372 0.34 26.08 -48.85
N LYS A 373 -0.07 24.83 -48.50
CA LYS A 373 0.02 23.69 -49.41
C LYS A 373 -0.99 23.76 -50.56
N ALA A 374 -2.14 24.35 -50.34
CA ALA A 374 -3.16 24.52 -51.40
C ALA A 374 -2.77 25.67 -52.36
N GLU A 375 -2.22 26.81 -51.88
CA GLU A 375 -1.69 27.90 -52.71
C GLU A 375 -0.45 27.46 -53.52
N GLY A 376 0.40 26.61 -52.96
CA GLY A 376 1.57 26.04 -53.67
C GLY A 376 1.21 25.03 -54.75
N ARG A 377 0.05 24.37 -54.68
CA ARG A 377 -0.49 23.50 -55.75
C ARG A 377 -1.22 24.28 -56.85
N GLY A 378 -1.95 25.35 -56.48
CA GLY A 378 -2.63 26.19 -57.47
C GLY A 378 -1.68 27.05 -58.30
N ALA A 379 -0.49 27.39 -57.79
CA ALA A 379 0.53 28.14 -58.55
C ALA A 379 1.33 27.26 -59.51
N GLY A 380 1.27 25.94 -59.40
CA GLY A 380 1.95 24.99 -60.32
C GLY A 380 1.13 24.65 -61.56
N GLU A 381 -0.19 24.81 -61.54
CA GLU A 381 -1.08 24.45 -62.67
C GLU A 381 -1.41 25.63 -63.64
N GLN A 382 -1.08 26.88 -63.31
CA GLN A 382 -1.31 28.05 -64.17
C GLN A 382 -0.11 28.43 -65.04
N GLY A 383 0.99 27.62 -65.09
CA GLY A 383 2.20 27.87 -65.82
C GLY A 383 2.25 27.34 -67.26
N SER A 384 1.19 26.69 -67.80
CA SER A 384 1.25 26.08 -69.12
C SER A 384 -0.04 26.28 -69.91
N ARG A 385 -0.43 27.51 -70.27
CA ARG A 385 -1.31 27.77 -71.41
C ARG A 385 -1.20 29.24 -71.83
N GLY A 386 -0.77 29.43 -73.10
CA GLY A 386 -1.17 30.49 -73.97
C GLY A 386 -0.22 31.76 -74.03
N ALA A 387 0.76 31.69 -74.91
CA ALA A 387 1.27 32.86 -75.61
C ALA A 387 0.31 33.17 -76.80
N GLY A 388 -0.21 34.43 -76.80
CA GLY A 388 -1.01 34.96 -77.87
C GLY A 388 -1.02 36.47 -77.73
N GLU A 389 -0.48 37.14 -78.77
CA GLU A 389 -0.39 38.59 -78.92
C GLU A 389 -1.76 39.21 -78.90
N GLN A 390 -1.95 40.40 -78.26
CA GLN A 390 -2.52 41.62 -78.83
C GLN A 390 -2.81 42.64 -77.68
N GLY A 391 -2.50 43.96 -77.94
CA GLY A 391 -3.17 45.09 -77.41
C GLY A 391 -2.47 45.88 -76.27
N GLY A 392 -1.54 46.76 -76.75
CA GLY A 392 -1.05 47.85 -75.91
C GLY A 392 -2.06 49.03 -75.82
N ARG A 393 -2.71 49.18 -74.71
CA ARG A 393 -3.25 50.41 -74.10
C ARG A 393 -3.94 50.16 -72.74
N GLU A 394 -4.29 48.95 -72.41
CA GLU A 394 -4.82 48.54 -71.08
C GLU A 394 -3.75 48.19 -70.01
N ALA A 395 -2.50 48.20 -70.37
CA ALA A 395 -1.40 47.76 -69.54
C ALA A 395 -1.05 48.70 -68.34
N LYS A 396 -1.34 50.01 -68.45
CA LYS A 396 -1.05 51.00 -67.38
C LYS A 396 -2.04 50.95 -66.25
N GLY A 397 -3.32 50.78 -66.52
CA GLY A 397 -4.37 50.64 -65.49
C GLY A 397 -4.30 49.31 -64.71
N ARG A 398 -3.88 48.20 -65.40
CA ARG A 398 -3.69 46.87 -64.73
C ARG A 398 -2.41 46.83 -63.87
N ARG A 399 -1.35 47.61 -64.23
CA ARG A 399 -0.13 47.71 -63.40
C ARG A 399 -0.39 48.47 -62.09
N GLN A 400 -1.10 49.59 -62.11
CA GLN A 400 -1.47 50.35 -60.91
C GLN A 400 -2.42 49.55 -59.99
N LYS A 401 -3.37 48.80 -60.55
CA LYS A 401 -4.24 47.93 -59.78
C LYS A 401 -3.50 46.72 -59.24
N ALA A 402 -2.49 46.20 -59.94
CA ALA A 402 -1.63 45.12 -59.48
C ALA A 402 -0.62 45.60 -58.41
N GLU A 403 -0.08 46.82 -58.53
CA GLU A 403 0.78 47.44 -57.49
C GLU A 403 -0.01 47.77 -56.23
N GLY A 404 -1.21 48.32 -56.32
CA GLY A 404 -2.12 48.57 -55.19
C GLY A 404 -2.57 47.27 -54.52
N ARG A 405 -2.77 46.19 -55.28
CA ARG A 405 -2.99 44.87 -54.69
C ARG A 405 -1.73 44.26 -54.04
N ARG A 406 -0.51 44.50 -54.57
CA ARG A 406 0.75 44.08 -53.99
C ARG A 406 1.06 44.89 -52.70
N GLN A 407 0.85 46.18 -52.67
CA GLN A 407 1.05 47.00 -51.46
C GLN A 407 0.03 46.64 -50.37
N LYS A 408 -1.23 46.33 -50.73
CA LYS A 408 -2.26 45.83 -49.79
C LYS A 408 -1.91 44.40 -49.29
N ALA A 409 -1.31 43.56 -50.13
CA ALA A 409 -0.86 42.24 -49.75
C ALA A 409 0.44 42.32 -48.90
N GLU A 410 1.34 43.23 -49.19
CA GLU A 410 2.56 43.45 -48.38
C GLU A 410 2.27 44.10 -47.03
N GLY A 411 1.30 45.04 -46.97
CA GLY A 411 0.82 45.57 -45.71
C GLY A 411 0.10 44.56 -44.83
N LYS A 412 -0.67 43.66 -45.46
CA LYS A 412 -1.34 42.54 -44.76
C LYS A 412 -0.33 41.52 -44.21
N THR A 413 0.72 41.23 -45.00
CA THR A 413 1.80 40.32 -44.62
C THR A 413 2.65 40.83 -43.50
N ASN A 414 2.96 42.14 -43.46
CA ASN A 414 3.71 42.76 -42.39
C ASN A 414 2.95 42.85 -41.08
N ASN A 415 1.62 43.20 -41.15
CA ASN A 415 0.80 43.20 -39.96
C ASN A 415 0.55 41.81 -39.42
N GLU A 416 0.47 40.78 -40.26
CA GLU A 416 0.39 39.39 -39.83
C GLU A 416 1.72 38.86 -39.21
N LEU A 417 2.90 39.28 -39.73
CA LEU A 417 4.21 38.96 -39.20
C LEU A 417 4.45 39.59 -37.83
N VAL A 418 4.09 40.87 -37.67
CA VAL A 418 4.18 41.58 -36.38
C VAL A 418 3.22 40.97 -35.37
N GLY A 419 1.99 40.64 -35.75
CA GLY A 419 1.00 40.00 -34.89
C GLY A 419 1.45 38.58 -34.46
N LYS A 420 2.14 37.81 -35.33
CA LYS A 420 2.66 36.48 -35.01
C LYS A 420 3.83 36.52 -34.01
N SER A 421 4.79 37.42 -34.18
CA SER A 421 5.90 37.63 -33.26
C SER A 421 5.42 38.03 -31.85
N PHE A 422 4.40 38.89 -31.79
CA PHE A 422 3.82 39.33 -30.54
C PHE A 422 3.12 38.20 -29.78
N ARG A 423 2.38 37.32 -30.45
CA ARG A 423 1.65 36.21 -29.82
C ARG A 423 2.56 35.09 -29.27
N HIS A 424 3.62 34.74 -29.98
CA HIS A 424 4.61 33.76 -29.44
C HIS A 424 5.31 34.29 -28.19
N LYS A 425 5.61 35.59 -28.17
CA LYS A 425 6.15 36.26 -26.96
C LYS A 425 5.11 36.25 -25.84
N LEU A 426 3.84 36.54 -26.16
CA LEU A 426 2.75 36.55 -25.19
C LEU A 426 2.55 35.16 -24.55
N LEU A 427 2.63 34.06 -25.31
CA LEU A 427 2.56 32.71 -24.77
C LEU A 427 3.75 32.39 -23.87
N PHE A 428 4.96 32.75 -24.27
CA PHE A 428 6.16 32.56 -23.46
C PHE A 428 6.12 33.35 -22.16
N TYR A 429 5.71 34.62 -22.25
CA TYR A 429 5.52 35.47 -21.06
C TYR A 429 4.34 34.95 -20.19
N GLY A 430 3.28 34.41 -20.81
CA GLY A 430 2.15 33.81 -20.10
C GLY A 430 2.56 32.58 -19.29
N LEU A 431 3.39 31.69 -19.86
CA LEU A 431 3.95 30.53 -19.14
C LEU A 431 4.92 30.96 -18.04
N GLY A 432 5.77 31.98 -18.31
CA GLY A 432 6.66 32.55 -17.30
C GLY A 432 5.88 33.20 -16.15
N LEU A 433 4.84 33.96 -16.48
CA LEU A 433 3.94 34.55 -15.47
C LEU A 433 3.21 33.50 -14.66
N TYR A 434 2.71 32.42 -15.31
CA TYR A 434 2.09 31.28 -14.60
C TYR A 434 3.06 30.68 -13.58
N LEU A 435 4.32 30.47 -13.95
CA LEU A 435 5.34 29.95 -13.04
C LEU A 435 5.57 30.90 -11.85
N VAL A 436 5.70 32.21 -12.10
CA VAL A 436 5.86 33.22 -11.04
C VAL A 436 4.63 33.23 -10.10
N ILE A 437 3.42 33.16 -10.65
CA ILE A 437 2.18 33.08 -9.89
C ILE A 437 2.14 31.77 -9.07
N ALA A 438 2.52 30.63 -9.67
CA ALA A 438 2.55 29.35 -8.97
C ALA A 438 3.53 29.36 -7.79
N LEU A 439 4.70 29.96 -7.95
CA LEU A 439 5.67 30.10 -6.85
C LEU A 439 5.20 31.12 -5.79
N GLY A 440 4.66 32.26 -6.22
CA GLY A 440 4.23 33.33 -5.33
C GLY A 440 2.99 32.92 -4.50
N ILE A 441 1.91 32.54 -5.17
CA ILE A 441 0.63 32.21 -4.52
C ILE A 441 0.61 30.77 -4.01
N GLY A 442 1.26 29.83 -4.70
CA GLY A 442 1.28 28.43 -4.33
C GLY A 442 2.24 28.08 -3.18
N ILE A 443 3.31 28.86 -3.00
CA ILE A 443 4.34 28.53 -1.99
C ILE A 443 4.59 29.74 -1.05
N ALA A 444 4.95 30.90 -1.58
CA ALA A 444 5.41 32.01 -0.74
C ALA A 444 4.28 32.63 0.11
N LEU A 445 3.10 32.82 -0.48
CA LEU A 445 1.96 33.41 0.22
C LEU A 445 1.43 32.53 1.37
N PRO A 446 1.21 31.20 1.20
CA PRO A 446 0.81 30.35 2.33
C PRO A 446 1.84 30.35 3.46
N TYR A 447 3.13 30.32 3.13
CA TYR A 447 4.20 30.40 4.13
C TYR A 447 4.17 31.74 4.89
N ALA A 448 4.01 32.85 4.18
CA ALA A 448 3.91 34.18 4.78
C ALA A 448 2.68 34.31 5.71
N VAL A 449 1.51 33.80 5.27
CA VAL A 449 0.29 33.83 6.09
C VAL A 449 0.41 32.95 7.32
N GLN A 450 1.00 31.76 7.20
CA GLN A 450 1.24 30.90 8.35
C GLN A 450 2.11 31.59 9.38
N TYR A 451 3.23 32.18 8.96
CA TYR A 451 4.21 32.80 9.85
C TYR A 451 3.72 34.15 10.43
N LEU A 452 3.11 35.02 9.62
CA LEU A 452 2.77 36.39 10.01
C LEU A 452 1.35 36.54 10.58
N VAL A 453 0.42 35.66 10.21
CA VAL A 453 -1.02 35.81 10.55
C VAL A 453 -1.49 34.71 11.50
N VAL A 454 -1.07 33.46 11.27
CA VAL A 454 -1.55 32.31 12.07
C VAL A 454 -0.76 32.19 13.36
N GLN A 455 0.57 32.05 13.27
CA GLN A 455 1.41 31.83 14.46
C GLN A 455 1.24 32.87 15.58
N PRO A 456 1.05 34.18 15.33
CA PRO A 456 0.83 35.14 16.42
C PRO A 456 -0.52 34.98 17.15
N ASN A 457 -1.52 34.30 16.53
CA ASN A 457 -2.82 34.00 17.14
C ASN A 457 -3.29 32.60 16.73
N GLU A 458 -2.45 31.63 16.99
CA GLU A 458 -2.58 30.29 16.44
C GLU A 458 -3.83 29.58 16.95
N LEU A 459 -4.06 29.54 18.28
CA LEU A 459 -5.24 28.91 18.85
C LEU A 459 -6.55 29.54 18.32
N GLY A 460 -6.62 30.89 18.26
CA GLY A 460 -7.83 31.56 17.77
C GLY A 460 -8.15 31.25 16.30
N ARG A 461 -7.13 31.06 15.46
CA ARG A 461 -7.28 30.74 14.04
C ARG A 461 -7.47 29.25 13.77
N GLU A 462 -6.78 28.39 14.50
CA GLU A 462 -6.80 26.94 14.29
C GLU A 462 -7.93 26.22 15.06
N ARG A 463 -8.59 26.87 16.02
CA ARG A 463 -9.65 26.26 16.85
C ARG A 463 -10.69 25.44 16.06
N PRO A 464 -11.32 25.95 14.99
CA PRO A 464 -12.31 25.16 14.24
C PRO A 464 -11.72 23.94 13.53
N TYR A 465 -10.44 24.00 13.21
CA TYR A 465 -9.72 22.89 12.54
C TYR A 465 -9.28 21.84 13.56
N ILE A 466 -8.89 22.25 14.78
CA ILE A 466 -8.62 21.37 15.91
C ILE A 466 -9.90 20.59 16.28
N GLU A 467 -11.05 21.27 16.38
CA GLU A 467 -12.35 20.63 16.65
C GLU A 467 -12.68 19.54 15.61
N ARG A 468 -12.45 19.82 14.32
CA ARG A 468 -12.64 18.83 13.24
C ARG A 468 -11.68 17.65 13.36
N ALA A 469 -10.40 17.91 13.60
CA ALA A 469 -9.38 16.86 13.75
C ALA A 469 -9.72 15.96 14.94
N ILE A 470 -10.13 16.51 16.08
CA ILE A 470 -10.57 15.74 17.24
C ILE A 470 -11.78 14.87 16.88
N ALA A 471 -12.83 15.47 16.31
CA ALA A 471 -14.08 14.76 16.01
C ALA A 471 -13.86 13.63 15.01
N LEU A 472 -13.15 13.88 13.91
CA LEU A 472 -12.96 12.92 12.83
C LEU A 472 -11.91 11.83 13.20
N THR A 473 -10.85 12.17 13.97
CA THR A 473 -9.94 11.14 14.51
C THR A 473 -10.66 10.21 15.47
N ARG A 474 -11.46 10.76 16.39
CA ARG A 474 -12.28 9.94 17.30
C ARG A 474 -13.26 9.03 16.55
N GLN A 475 -13.87 9.53 15.49
CA GLN A 475 -14.76 8.73 14.63
C GLN A 475 -13.98 7.65 13.88
N ALA A 476 -12.85 7.99 13.30
CA ALA A 476 -12.04 7.08 12.49
C ALA A 476 -11.49 5.88 13.26
N PHE A 477 -11.16 6.06 14.54
CA PHE A 477 -10.67 5.03 15.44
C PHE A 477 -11.75 4.44 16.38
N ALA A 478 -13.03 4.77 16.15
CA ALA A 478 -14.16 4.34 16.99
C ALA A 478 -14.04 4.76 18.48
N LEU A 479 -13.33 5.84 18.79
CA LEU A 479 -13.18 6.33 20.15
C LEU A 479 -14.46 6.98 20.70
N ASN A 480 -15.40 7.34 19.82
CA ASN A 480 -16.73 7.85 20.24
C ASN A 480 -17.60 6.77 20.90
N ASN A 481 -17.28 5.49 20.66
CA ASN A 481 -18.01 4.36 21.23
C ASN A 481 -17.47 3.95 22.61
N ILE A 482 -16.49 4.67 23.14
CA ILE A 482 -15.93 4.44 24.48
C ILE A 482 -16.91 5.02 25.52
N ASP A 483 -17.38 4.16 26.43
CA ASP A 483 -18.17 4.56 27.60
C ASP A 483 -17.19 5.04 28.68
N ALA A 484 -17.10 6.35 28.86
CA ALA A 484 -16.20 6.97 29.83
C ALA A 484 -16.96 7.25 31.13
N GLN A 485 -16.50 6.68 32.24
CA GLN A 485 -17.13 6.79 33.56
C GLN A 485 -16.13 7.30 34.59
N SER A 486 -16.55 8.20 35.46
CA SER A 486 -15.79 8.59 36.64
C SER A 486 -15.86 7.48 37.68
N PHE A 487 -14.71 7.03 38.14
CA PHE A 487 -14.60 6.01 39.19
C PHE A 487 -13.82 6.53 40.36
N ASP A 488 -14.49 6.64 41.52
CA ASP A 488 -13.89 7.09 42.79
C ASP A 488 -13.60 5.90 43.71
N PRO A 489 -12.34 5.43 43.80
CA PRO A 489 -11.99 4.29 44.63
C PRO A 489 -12.11 4.66 46.13
N GLN A 490 -12.77 3.82 46.90
CA GLN A 490 -13.08 4.11 48.31
C GLN A 490 -11.93 3.82 49.25
N ASN A 491 -10.88 3.12 48.81
CA ASN A 491 -9.70 2.72 49.65
C ASN A 491 -10.05 1.87 50.88
N HIS A 492 -11.17 1.17 50.86
CA HIS A 492 -11.61 0.25 51.90
C HIS A 492 -11.77 -1.13 51.29
N LEU A 493 -10.80 -1.99 51.50
CA LEU A 493 -10.92 -3.39 51.12
C LEU A 493 -11.09 -4.23 52.36
N THR A 494 -12.26 -4.87 52.51
CA THR A 494 -12.59 -5.74 53.61
C THR A 494 -12.54 -7.22 53.22
N GLU A 495 -12.49 -8.13 54.17
CA GLU A 495 -12.57 -9.55 53.92
C GLU A 495 -13.92 -9.93 53.25
N ALA A 496 -14.98 -9.25 53.63
CA ALA A 496 -16.29 -9.43 53.01
C ALA A 496 -16.28 -9.07 51.50
N ASP A 497 -15.59 -8.01 51.12
CA ASP A 497 -15.41 -7.62 49.74
C ASP A 497 -14.62 -8.67 48.97
N LEU A 498 -13.57 -9.24 49.57
CA LEU A 498 -12.82 -10.33 48.95
C LEU A 498 -13.67 -11.58 48.74
N GLN A 499 -14.47 -11.95 49.72
CA GLN A 499 -15.39 -13.09 49.62
C GLN A 499 -16.49 -12.84 48.55
N ALA A 500 -17.05 -11.62 48.51
CA ALA A 500 -18.05 -11.23 47.48
C ALA A 500 -17.50 -11.27 46.06
N ASN A 501 -16.20 -10.99 45.89
CA ASN A 501 -15.48 -11.00 44.61
C ASN A 501 -14.60 -12.24 44.40
N ALA A 502 -15.00 -13.38 44.99
CA ALA A 502 -14.20 -14.60 45.00
C ALA A 502 -13.86 -15.13 43.58
N LEU A 503 -14.71 -14.87 42.60
CA LEU A 503 -14.47 -15.30 41.21
C LEU A 503 -13.37 -14.45 40.56
N THR A 504 -13.40 -13.12 40.75
CA THR A 504 -12.31 -12.22 40.33
C THR A 504 -10.97 -12.67 40.93
N ILE A 505 -10.96 -12.93 42.28
CA ILE A 505 -9.75 -13.36 43.01
C ILE A 505 -9.19 -14.67 42.45
N ARG A 506 -10.07 -15.64 42.11
CA ARG A 506 -9.68 -16.92 41.52
C ARG A 506 -9.10 -16.81 40.12
N ASN A 507 -9.39 -15.74 39.40
CA ASN A 507 -8.89 -15.51 38.05
C ASN A 507 -7.70 -14.52 38.01
N ILE A 508 -7.19 -14.07 39.18
CA ILE A 508 -5.96 -13.28 39.23
C ILE A 508 -4.82 -14.10 38.64
N ARG A 509 -4.18 -13.55 37.64
CA ARG A 509 -3.13 -14.21 36.89
C ARG A 509 -1.82 -14.28 37.71
N LEU A 510 -1.33 -15.50 37.94
CA LEU A 510 -0.03 -15.80 38.51
C LEU A 510 1.01 -16.09 37.43
N TRP A 511 0.59 -16.70 36.32
CA TRP A 511 1.46 -17.08 35.20
C TRP A 511 1.40 -16.06 34.08
N ASP A 512 2.59 -15.58 33.66
CA ASP A 512 2.81 -14.87 32.40
C ASP A 512 3.16 -15.90 31.31
N LYS A 513 2.93 -15.52 30.04
CA LYS A 513 3.25 -16.40 28.91
C LYS A 513 4.75 -16.73 28.81
N ARG A 514 5.62 -15.79 29.15
CA ARG A 514 7.09 -15.96 29.04
C ARG A 514 7.64 -17.07 29.94
N PRO A 515 7.43 -17.07 31.27
CA PRO A 515 7.87 -18.17 32.12
C PRO A 515 7.18 -19.51 31.80
N LEU A 516 5.90 -19.48 31.34
CA LEU A 516 5.23 -20.70 30.91
C LEU A 516 5.90 -21.31 29.67
N LEU A 517 6.23 -20.52 28.66
CA LEU A 517 6.91 -20.98 27.45
C LEU A 517 8.31 -21.55 27.76
N GLU A 518 9.05 -20.92 28.67
CA GLU A 518 10.32 -21.44 29.16
C GLU A 518 10.15 -22.81 29.83
N THR A 519 9.13 -22.94 30.67
CA THR A 519 8.82 -24.22 31.34
C THR A 519 8.31 -25.27 30.35
N ASN A 520 7.45 -24.88 29.40
CA ASN A 520 7.00 -25.77 28.33
C ASN A 520 8.17 -26.30 27.48
N ARG A 521 9.17 -25.46 27.22
CA ARG A 521 10.40 -25.88 26.53
C ARG A 521 11.16 -26.96 27.32
N GLN A 522 11.20 -26.87 28.63
CA GLN A 522 11.89 -27.82 29.46
C GLN A 522 11.10 -29.11 29.68
N LEU A 523 9.81 -29.02 29.97
CA LEU A 523 8.98 -30.13 30.40
C LEU A 523 8.11 -30.75 29.29
N GLN A 524 7.68 -29.95 28.30
CA GLN A 524 6.67 -30.35 27.34
C GLN A 524 7.16 -30.40 25.88
N GLN A 525 8.40 -30.02 25.62
CA GLN A 525 8.96 -30.07 24.26
C GLN A 525 9.16 -31.51 23.78
N ILE A 526 9.48 -32.45 24.65
CA ILE A 526 9.65 -33.92 24.44
C ILE A 526 10.77 -34.23 23.46
N ARG A 527 10.83 -33.56 22.30
CA ARG A 527 11.88 -33.71 21.27
C ARG A 527 12.33 -32.31 20.81
N LEU A 528 13.58 -32.16 20.39
CA LEU A 528 14.19 -30.91 19.97
C LEU A 528 13.45 -30.23 18.80
N TYR A 529 12.85 -31.01 17.93
CA TYR A 529 12.11 -30.54 16.77
C TYR A 529 10.67 -30.05 17.08
N TYR A 530 10.21 -30.15 18.31
CA TYR A 530 8.98 -29.51 18.76
C TYR A 530 9.29 -28.15 19.38
N ARG A 531 8.42 -27.19 19.14
CA ARG A 531 8.54 -25.83 19.67
C ARG A 531 7.16 -25.29 20.05
N PHE A 532 7.13 -24.50 21.09
CA PHE A 532 5.98 -23.66 21.47
C PHE A 532 6.31 -22.23 21.05
N PRO A 533 5.75 -21.73 19.90
CA PRO A 533 6.08 -20.38 19.40
C PRO A 533 5.50 -19.29 20.29
N ASP A 534 4.26 -19.44 20.74
CA ASP A 534 3.58 -18.55 21.67
C ASP A 534 2.64 -19.32 22.61
N ALA A 535 2.05 -18.60 23.57
CA ALA A 535 1.02 -19.07 24.48
C ALA A 535 -0.11 -18.06 24.56
N ASP A 536 -1.29 -18.46 24.12
CA ASP A 536 -2.48 -17.62 24.04
C ASP A 536 -3.29 -17.64 25.33
N ILE A 537 -3.79 -16.49 25.74
CA ILE A 537 -4.70 -16.39 26.85
C ILE A 537 -6.14 -16.54 26.32
N ASP A 538 -6.89 -17.48 26.88
CA ASP A 538 -8.28 -17.74 26.54
C ASP A 538 -9.11 -18.11 27.78
N ARG A 539 -10.37 -18.39 27.59
CA ARG A 539 -11.31 -18.80 28.63
C ARG A 539 -12.05 -20.07 28.24
N TYR A 540 -12.13 -21.02 29.19
CA TYR A 540 -12.94 -22.22 29.04
C TYR A 540 -13.93 -22.34 30.17
N THR A 541 -15.13 -22.80 29.86
CA THR A 541 -16.17 -23.10 30.83
C THR A 541 -16.06 -24.56 31.22
N LEU A 542 -15.59 -24.84 32.44
CA LEU A 542 -15.39 -26.19 32.93
C LEU A 542 -16.64 -26.69 33.64
N ALA A 543 -17.06 -27.93 33.36
CA ALA A 543 -18.12 -28.60 34.06
C ALA A 543 -17.69 -28.94 35.50
N ARG A 544 -18.52 -28.73 36.49
CA ARG A 544 -18.20 -28.98 37.90
C ARG A 544 -18.65 -30.39 38.32
N GLU A 545 -17.75 -31.22 38.82
CA GLU A 545 -17.90 -32.66 39.01
C GLU A 545 -18.96 -33.07 40.07
N GLU A 546 -19.45 -32.27 41.00
CA GLU A 546 -20.15 -32.79 42.16
C GLU A 546 -21.41 -32.12 42.66
N GLN A 547 -22.04 -31.20 41.96
CA GLN A 547 -23.32 -30.67 42.44
C GLN A 547 -24.26 -30.26 41.30
N LYS A 548 -25.40 -30.95 41.18
CA LYS A 548 -26.50 -30.74 40.23
C LYS A 548 -27.10 -29.30 40.18
N ASN A 549 -26.65 -28.38 41.01
CA ASN A 549 -27.15 -27.00 41.13
C ASN A 549 -26.11 -25.89 41.11
N LYS A 550 -24.80 -26.14 40.80
CA LYS A 550 -23.82 -25.06 40.68
C LYS A 550 -23.52 -24.77 39.21
N LYS A 551 -23.54 -23.47 38.86
CA LYS A 551 -23.18 -22.96 37.51
C LYS A 551 -21.78 -23.44 37.11
N ASN A 552 -21.63 -23.78 35.83
CA ASN A 552 -20.34 -23.99 35.20
C ASN A 552 -19.37 -22.83 35.54
N GLU A 553 -18.10 -23.14 35.75
CA GLU A 553 -17.09 -22.13 36.13
C GLU A 553 -16.22 -21.74 34.94
N GLN A 554 -16.17 -20.45 34.65
CA GLN A 554 -15.28 -19.92 33.61
C GLN A 554 -13.86 -19.80 34.18
N ARG A 555 -12.88 -20.36 33.48
CA ARG A 555 -11.47 -20.37 33.86
C ARG A 555 -10.63 -19.70 32.78
N GLN A 556 -9.79 -18.77 33.19
CA GLN A 556 -8.77 -18.23 32.32
C GLN A 556 -7.60 -19.19 32.23
N ILE A 557 -7.14 -19.44 31.00
CA ILE A 557 -6.09 -20.41 30.72
C ILE A 557 -5.05 -19.85 29.77
N LEU A 558 -3.88 -20.48 29.74
CA LEU A 558 -2.88 -20.33 28.71
C LEU A 558 -2.86 -21.60 27.85
N ILE A 559 -3.07 -21.45 26.54
CA ILE A 559 -2.99 -22.53 25.57
C ILE A 559 -1.77 -22.31 24.67
N ALA A 560 -0.98 -23.35 24.41
CA ALA A 560 0.22 -23.27 23.56
C ALA A 560 0.30 -24.46 22.60
N ALA A 561 0.42 -24.20 21.32
CA ALA A 561 0.60 -25.20 20.27
C ALA A 561 2.00 -25.80 20.33
N ARG A 562 2.09 -27.14 20.19
CA ARG A 562 3.36 -27.83 20.00
C ARG A 562 3.61 -28.03 18.51
N GLU A 563 4.21 -27.02 17.87
CA GLU A 563 4.49 -27.04 16.43
C GLU A 563 5.82 -27.71 16.10
N LEU A 564 5.95 -28.11 14.83
CA LEU A 564 7.17 -28.70 14.30
C LEU A 564 8.11 -27.57 13.80
N ASP A 565 9.29 -27.48 14.43
CA ASP A 565 10.43 -26.68 13.95
C ASP A 565 11.46 -27.58 13.28
N TYR A 566 11.42 -27.70 11.96
CA TYR A 566 12.36 -28.53 11.24
C TYR A 566 13.83 -28.07 11.36
N SER A 567 14.06 -26.80 11.64
CA SER A 567 15.42 -26.25 11.79
C SER A 567 16.15 -26.85 13.02
N ALA A 568 15.40 -27.32 14.00
CA ALA A 568 15.91 -27.97 15.21
C ALA A 568 16.17 -29.47 15.04
N VAL A 569 15.82 -30.06 13.90
CA VAL A 569 16.23 -31.44 13.58
C VAL A 569 17.75 -31.49 13.44
N PRO A 570 18.47 -32.51 14.00
CA PRO A 570 19.92 -32.59 13.88
C PRO A 570 20.40 -32.51 12.43
N GLU A 571 21.43 -31.74 12.15
CA GLU A 571 21.90 -31.39 10.80
C GLU A 571 22.11 -32.62 9.90
N LYS A 572 22.70 -33.71 10.45
CA LYS A 572 22.91 -34.97 9.74
C LYS A 572 21.61 -35.68 9.33
N ALA A 573 20.50 -35.38 10.00
CA ALA A 573 19.17 -35.90 9.70
C ALA A 573 18.34 -34.96 8.84
N GLN A 574 18.82 -33.76 8.50
CA GLN A 574 18.14 -32.82 7.63
C GLN A 574 18.21 -33.21 6.14
N THR A 575 17.74 -34.41 5.82
CA THR A 575 17.64 -34.89 4.44
C THR A 575 16.39 -34.35 3.75
N TRP A 576 16.35 -34.41 2.43
CA TRP A 576 15.18 -34.02 1.65
C TRP A 576 13.94 -34.85 2.00
N VAL A 577 14.10 -36.16 2.16
CA VAL A 577 13.02 -37.11 2.55
C VAL A 577 12.49 -36.74 3.92
N ASN A 578 13.37 -36.55 4.89
CA ASN A 578 12.96 -36.18 6.24
C ASN A 578 12.22 -34.83 6.24
N ARG A 579 12.71 -33.87 5.51
CA ARG A 579 12.14 -32.51 5.46
C ARG A 579 10.74 -32.47 4.85
N HIS A 580 10.49 -33.25 3.81
CA HIS A 580 9.29 -33.11 3.00
C HIS A 580 8.32 -34.29 3.08
N LEU A 581 8.74 -35.45 3.58
CA LEU A 581 7.90 -36.67 3.63
C LEU A 581 7.70 -37.21 5.05
N ILE A 582 8.67 -37.01 5.97
CA ILE A 582 8.63 -37.61 7.31
C ILE A 582 8.24 -36.60 8.38
N TYR A 583 8.95 -35.48 8.51
CA TYR A 583 8.63 -34.44 9.50
C TYR A 583 7.62 -33.49 8.91
N THR A 584 6.33 -33.85 8.97
CA THR A 584 5.27 -33.12 8.26
C THR A 584 4.44 -32.23 9.15
N HIS A 585 4.29 -32.49 10.43
CA HIS A 585 3.35 -31.80 11.32
C HIS A 585 3.82 -31.71 12.77
N GLY A 586 3.27 -30.73 13.50
CA GLY A 586 3.35 -30.68 14.94
C GLY A 586 2.30 -31.56 15.61
N TYR A 587 2.40 -31.76 16.92
CA TYR A 587 1.51 -32.67 17.64
C TYR A 587 1.17 -32.18 19.04
N GLY A 588 -0.10 -31.92 19.28
CA GLY A 588 -0.63 -31.59 20.61
C GLY A 588 -0.49 -30.12 20.99
N PHE A 589 -0.99 -29.84 22.15
CA PHE A 589 -0.94 -28.54 22.81
C PHE A 589 -0.86 -28.70 24.31
N THR A 590 -0.45 -27.63 25.01
CA THR A 590 -0.57 -27.56 26.47
C THR A 590 -1.69 -26.59 26.84
N LEU A 591 -2.39 -26.88 27.94
CA LEU A 591 -3.43 -26.06 28.52
C LEU A 591 -3.16 -25.90 30.01
N SER A 592 -2.90 -24.65 30.45
CA SER A 592 -2.52 -24.35 31.82
C SER A 592 -3.43 -23.27 32.41
N PRO A 593 -4.03 -23.46 33.59
CA PRO A 593 -4.75 -22.37 34.29
C PRO A 593 -3.76 -21.27 34.70
N VAL A 594 -4.18 -20.00 34.61
CA VAL A 594 -3.29 -18.85 34.89
C VAL A 594 -3.05 -18.61 36.36
N ASN A 595 -3.81 -19.25 37.25
CA ASN A 595 -3.92 -18.87 38.67
C ASN A 595 -3.54 -19.96 39.65
N THR A 596 -3.07 -21.10 39.18
CA THR A 596 -2.72 -22.27 40.01
C THR A 596 -1.26 -22.69 39.81
N VAL A 597 -0.71 -23.35 40.81
CA VAL A 597 0.68 -23.80 40.87
C VAL A 597 0.73 -25.27 41.30
N ALA A 598 1.45 -26.08 40.55
CA ALA A 598 1.72 -27.46 40.90
C ALA A 598 2.84 -27.53 41.98
N PRO A 599 2.97 -28.68 42.68
CA PRO A 599 4.07 -28.88 43.62
C PRO A 599 5.45 -28.56 43.01
N GLY A 600 6.28 -27.86 43.76
CA GLY A 600 7.59 -27.41 43.27
C GLY A 600 7.57 -26.08 42.54
N GLY A 601 6.46 -25.32 42.53
CA GLY A 601 6.35 -24.01 41.84
C GLY A 601 6.20 -24.13 40.35
N LEU A 602 5.85 -25.31 39.82
CA LEU A 602 5.66 -25.55 38.39
C LEU A 602 4.26 -25.15 37.95
N PRO A 603 4.01 -24.88 36.64
CA PRO A 603 2.68 -24.71 36.12
C PRO A 603 1.82 -25.96 36.34
N GLU A 604 0.58 -25.78 36.70
CA GLU A 604 -0.43 -26.83 36.58
C GLU A 604 -0.86 -26.97 35.13
N TYR A 605 -1.06 -28.20 34.67
CA TYR A 605 -1.50 -28.47 33.31
C TYR A 605 -2.84 -29.19 33.32
N PHE A 606 -3.82 -28.62 32.62
CA PHE A 606 -5.08 -29.29 32.30
C PHE A 606 -4.93 -30.28 31.17
N VAL A 607 -4.11 -29.91 30.17
CA VAL A 607 -3.72 -30.79 29.05
C VAL A 607 -2.21 -30.73 28.89
N ARG A 608 -1.57 -31.88 28.78
CA ARG A 608 -0.10 -31.99 28.67
C ARG A 608 0.32 -33.31 28.02
N ASP A 609 1.60 -33.49 27.84
CA ASP A 609 2.31 -34.69 27.41
C ASP A 609 1.75 -35.30 26.09
N ILE A 610 2.37 -36.35 25.64
CA ILE A 610 1.87 -37.25 24.61
C ILE A 610 1.91 -38.67 25.25
N GLY A 611 0.74 -39.25 25.48
CA GLY A 611 0.61 -40.50 26.24
C GLY A 611 1.14 -41.71 25.47
N ILE A 612 2.25 -42.27 25.92
CA ILE A 612 2.88 -43.44 25.31
C ILE A 612 1.95 -44.65 25.37
N ASP A 613 1.34 -44.88 26.53
CA ASP A 613 0.46 -46.06 26.77
C ASP A 613 -0.97 -45.86 26.21
N LYS A 614 -1.29 -44.69 25.67
CA LYS A 614 -2.62 -44.30 25.21
C LYS A 614 -2.66 -43.94 23.71
N ALA A 615 -1.81 -44.57 22.92
CA ALA A 615 -1.77 -44.34 21.46
C ALA A 615 -1.67 -42.84 21.06
N GLY A 616 -0.86 -42.06 21.78
CA GLY A 616 -0.64 -40.64 21.49
C GLY A 616 -1.69 -39.66 22.06
N ALA A 617 -2.69 -40.17 22.79
CA ALA A 617 -3.68 -39.27 23.41
C ALA A 617 -3.01 -38.36 24.44
N LEU A 618 -3.39 -37.09 24.40
CA LEU A 618 -2.88 -36.10 25.36
C LEU A 618 -3.37 -36.46 26.80
N THR A 619 -2.51 -36.22 27.77
CA THR A 619 -2.87 -36.42 29.19
C THR A 619 -3.76 -35.28 29.67
N VAL A 620 -4.91 -35.60 30.25
CA VAL A 620 -5.91 -34.66 30.77
C VAL A 620 -5.98 -34.78 32.27
N ALA A 621 -6.02 -33.65 32.98
CA ALA A 621 -5.92 -33.62 34.42
C ALA A 621 -7.11 -34.33 35.14
N ASN A 622 -8.32 -34.13 34.69
CA ASN A 622 -9.53 -34.67 35.28
C ASN A 622 -10.71 -34.77 34.25
N GLU A 623 -11.81 -35.35 34.65
CA GLU A 623 -12.99 -35.55 33.79
C GLU A 623 -13.70 -34.22 33.47
N ALA A 624 -13.69 -33.25 34.34
CA ALA A 624 -14.23 -31.93 34.08
C ALA A 624 -13.54 -31.24 32.91
N VAL A 625 -12.22 -31.32 32.82
CA VAL A 625 -11.45 -30.80 31.70
C VAL A 625 -11.75 -31.62 30.43
N ARG A 626 -11.78 -32.98 30.56
CA ARG A 626 -12.04 -33.90 29.46
C ARG A 626 -13.37 -33.65 28.78
N SER A 627 -14.42 -33.36 29.56
CA SER A 627 -15.78 -33.11 29.05
C SER A 627 -15.96 -31.70 28.49
N SER A 628 -15.06 -30.74 28.83
CA SER A 628 -15.16 -29.34 28.48
C SER A 628 -14.20 -28.90 27.39
N VAL A 629 -13.08 -29.63 27.22
CA VAL A 629 -12.03 -29.30 26.24
C VAL A 629 -11.91 -30.42 25.22
N PRO A 630 -12.21 -30.16 23.94
CA PRO A 630 -12.03 -31.16 22.88
C PRO A 630 -10.55 -31.51 22.69
N ILE A 631 -10.23 -32.81 22.67
CA ILE A 631 -8.85 -33.29 22.53
C ILE A 631 -8.69 -34.17 21.28
N GLY A 632 -9.63 -34.20 20.37
CA GLY A 632 -9.75 -35.13 19.26
C GLY A 632 -8.45 -35.33 18.46
N ASN A 633 -8.35 -34.91 17.24
CA ASN A 633 -7.14 -35.01 16.42
C ASN A 633 -6.21 -33.80 16.68
N PRO A 634 -5.10 -33.95 17.45
CA PRO A 634 -4.27 -32.84 17.87
C PRO A 634 -3.11 -32.52 16.89
N ARG A 635 -3.17 -33.01 15.65
CA ARG A 635 -2.12 -32.80 14.64
C ARG A 635 -2.20 -31.41 14.06
N ILE A 636 -1.04 -30.74 13.91
CA ILE A 636 -0.92 -29.37 13.44
C ILE A 636 -0.12 -29.36 12.12
N TYR A 637 -0.85 -29.41 11.00
CA TYR A 637 -0.28 -29.30 9.66
C TYR A 637 -0.14 -27.85 9.22
N TYR A 638 -0.96 -26.95 9.76
CA TYR A 638 -0.98 -25.51 9.49
C TYR A 638 -0.81 -24.75 10.80
N GLY A 639 0.23 -23.93 10.89
CA GLY A 639 0.60 -23.24 12.12
C GLY A 639 1.37 -21.95 11.87
N GLU A 640 1.86 -21.33 12.95
CA GLU A 640 2.54 -20.04 12.92
C GLU A 640 3.97 -20.13 12.38
N ILE A 641 4.72 -21.19 12.72
CA ILE A 641 6.13 -21.35 12.34
C ILE A 641 6.33 -22.33 11.20
N THR A 642 5.27 -22.94 10.70
CA THR A 642 5.29 -24.02 9.71
C THR A 642 5.52 -23.49 8.29
N ASN A 643 6.76 -23.30 7.85
CA ASN A 643 7.11 -22.67 6.56
C ASN A 643 7.45 -23.64 5.42
N ASN A 644 7.82 -24.91 5.72
CA ASN A 644 8.18 -25.88 4.70
C ASN A 644 6.95 -26.42 3.96
N TYR A 645 7.06 -26.64 2.64
CA TYR A 645 6.09 -27.49 1.96
C TYR A 645 6.37 -28.96 2.31
N VAL A 646 5.32 -29.76 2.36
CA VAL A 646 5.41 -31.21 2.62
C VAL A 646 4.53 -31.98 1.65
N MET A 647 4.84 -33.22 1.47
CA MET A 647 4.06 -34.13 0.62
C MET A 647 3.55 -35.28 1.47
N THR A 648 2.27 -35.53 1.38
CA THR A 648 1.54 -36.52 2.17
C THR A 648 0.87 -37.53 1.27
N GLY A 649 0.44 -38.68 1.82
CA GLY A 649 -0.10 -39.75 1.01
C GLY A 649 0.94 -40.38 0.06
N THR A 650 2.19 -40.49 0.53
CA THR A 650 3.31 -41.13 -0.16
C THR A 650 3.49 -42.57 0.30
N SER A 651 4.41 -43.33 -0.30
CA SER A 651 4.81 -44.65 0.20
C SER A 651 5.54 -44.57 1.54
N VAL A 652 6.16 -43.42 1.84
CA VAL A 652 6.80 -43.15 3.14
C VAL A 652 5.75 -42.66 4.12
N ARG A 653 5.67 -43.30 5.29
CA ARG A 653 4.79 -42.84 6.37
C ARG A 653 5.36 -41.62 7.10
N GLU A 654 4.49 -40.73 7.48
CA GLU A 654 4.82 -39.52 8.22
C GLU A 654 5.12 -39.85 9.70
N LEU A 655 6.09 -39.17 10.30
CA LEU A 655 6.33 -39.22 11.74
C LEU A 655 5.16 -38.55 12.45
N ASP A 656 4.42 -39.32 13.25
CA ASP A 656 3.26 -38.80 13.97
C ASP A 656 3.65 -38.16 15.32
N TYR A 657 4.15 -39.02 16.22
CA TYR A 657 4.62 -38.58 17.53
C TYR A 657 5.68 -39.55 18.06
N PRO A 658 6.54 -39.13 19.00
CA PRO A 658 7.48 -40.01 19.66
C PRO A 658 6.77 -40.91 20.69
N SER A 659 7.00 -42.22 20.63
CA SER A 659 6.43 -43.23 21.53
C SER A 659 7.56 -43.95 22.27
N GLY A 660 7.99 -43.40 23.41
CA GLY A 660 9.13 -43.92 24.15
C GLY A 660 10.45 -43.87 23.38
N SER A 661 11.10 -45.04 23.16
CA SER A 661 12.31 -45.16 22.32
C SER A 661 11.99 -45.21 20.82
N GLU A 662 10.76 -45.50 20.44
CA GLU A 662 10.30 -45.61 19.06
C GLU A 662 9.50 -44.40 18.61
N ASN A 663 9.01 -44.43 17.37
CA ASN A 663 8.15 -43.41 16.80
C ASN A 663 6.84 -44.04 16.28
N ALA A 664 5.74 -43.36 16.50
CA ALA A 664 4.50 -43.68 15.81
C ALA A 664 4.48 -43.03 14.43
N TYR A 665 3.82 -43.68 13.48
CA TYR A 665 3.74 -43.20 12.09
C TYR A 665 2.28 -43.08 11.65
N ASN A 666 2.00 -42.06 10.86
CA ASN A 666 0.68 -41.77 10.33
C ASN A 666 0.69 -41.60 8.80
N THR A 667 -0.46 -41.54 8.22
CA THR A 667 -0.68 -41.06 6.84
C THR A 667 -1.79 -40.04 6.89
N TYR A 668 -1.53 -38.83 6.36
CA TYR A 668 -2.50 -37.73 6.35
C TYR A 668 -3.77 -38.07 5.57
N ASP A 669 -4.90 -37.99 6.22
CA ASP A 669 -6.24 -38.23 5.66
C ASP A 669 -7.09 -36.93 5.58
N GLY A 670 -6.48 -35.78 5.91
CA GLY A 670 -7.14 -34.47 5.89
C GLY A 670 -7.54 -33.98 4.50
N GLY A 671 -8.42 -32.98 4.48
CA GLY A 671 -8.95 -32.37 3.25
C GLY A 671 -7.97 -31.47 2.50
N GLY A 672 -6.93 -30.96 3.19
CA GLY A 672 -5.99 -29.99 2.61
C GLY A 672 -5.00 -30.58 1.62
N GLY A 673 -4.34 -29.70 0.89
CA GLY A 673 -3.29 -30.03 -0.06
C GLY A 673 -3.73 -30.29 -1.49
N VAL A 674 -2.87 -29.98 -2.43
CA VAL A 674 -3.10 -30.13 -3.88
C VAL A 674 -2.62 -31.50 -4.34
N LYS A 675 -3.46 -32.30 -5.00
CA LYS A 675 -3.08 -33.60 -5.59
C LYS A 675 -2.04 -33.41 -6.68
N ILE A 676 -0.90 -34.12 -6.56
CA ILE A 676 0.23 -34.07 -7.50
C ILE A 676 0.60 -35.44 -8.12
N GLY A 677 -0.22 -36.45 -7.95
CA GLY A 677 0.07 -37.82 -8.42
C GLY A 677 0.31 -37.96 -9.94
N SER A 678 -0.18 -37.04 -10.77
CA SER A 678 0.06 -37.06 -12.21
C SER A 678 1.42 -36.45 -12.58
N TRP A 679 2.11 -37.05 -13.62
CA TRP A 679 3.45 -36.62 -14.04
C TRP A 679 3.55 -35.10 -14.37
N TRP A 680 2.55 -34.52 -15.04
CA TRP A 680 2.58 -33.13 -15.44
C TRP A 680 2.38 -32.19 -14.23
N ARG A 681 1.59 -32.58 -13.23
CA ARG A 681 1.46 -31.84 -11.97
C ARG A 681 2.75 -31.91 -11.15
N LYS A 682 3.42 -33.06 -11.10
CA LYS A 682 4.78 -33.20 -10.49
C LYS A 682 5.74 -32.18 -11.12
N LEU A 683 5.79 -32.13 -12.45
CA LEU A 683 6.65 -31.20 -13.19
C LEU A 683 6.30 -29.73 -12.89
N LEU A 684 5.00 -29.40 -12.89
CA LEU A 684 4.52 -28.06 -12.59
C LEU A 684 4.93 -27.61 -11.18
N PHE A 685 4.67 -28.46 -10.17
CA PHE A 685 5.00 -28.12 -8.78
C PHE A 685 6.51 -28.18 -8.50
N ALA A 686 7.26 -29.08 -9.14
CA ALA A 686 8.71 -29.08 -9.07
C ALA A 686 9.33 -27.77 -9.57
N LYS A 687 8.80 -27.22 -10.65
CA LYS A 687 9.19 -25.90 -11.17
C LYS A 687 8.73 -24.78 -10.24
N TYR A 688 7.50 -24.79 -9.77
CA TYR A 688 6.92 -23.75 -8.91
C TYR A 688 7.63 -23.65 -7.56
N LEU A 689 7.90 -24.80 -6.91
CA LEU A 689 8.60 -24.88 -5.62
C LEU A 689 10.13 -24.88 -5.78
N ASN A 690 10.62 -24.82 -7.03
CA ASN A 690 12.05 -24.87 -7.38
C ASN A 690 12.77 -26.09 -6.80
N ASP A 691 12.09 -27.26 -6.81
CA ASP A 691 12.65 -28.52 -6.32
C ASP A 691 12.42 -29.68 -7.29
N TRP A 692 13.43 -29.92 -8.14
CA TRP A 692 13.38 -30.96 -9.17
C TRP A 692 13.44 -32.39 -8.63
N ARG A 693 13.82 -32.58 -7.35
CA ARG A 693 13.82 -33.91 -6.69
C ARG A 693 12.42 -34.49 -6.65
N MET A 694 11.37 -33.67 -6.63
CA MET A 694 9.97 -34.12 -6.73
C MET A 694 9.68 -34.96 -7.99
N VAL A 695 10.38 -34.70 -9.09
CA VAL A 695 10.17 -35.43 -10.36
C VAL A 695 10.79 -36.80 -10.31
N PHE A 696 11.93 -36.94 -9.62
CA PHE A 696 12.76 -38.13 -9.63
C PHE A 696 12.48 -39.08 -8.46
N THR A 697 11.70 -38.67 -7.46
CA THR A 697 11.37 -39.54 -6.32
C THR A 697 10.39 -40.65 -6.74
N PRO A 698 10.63 -41.92 -6.35
CA PRO A 698 9.69 -43.02 -6.58
C PRO A 698 8.53 -43.06 -5.56
N GLU A 699 8.60 -42.26 -4.51
CA GLU A 699 7.72 -42.35 -3.34
C GLU A 699 6.30 -41.83 -3.58
N PHE A 700 6.03 -41.18 -4.71
CA PHE A 700 4.74 -40.57 -4.97
C PHE A 700 3.72 -41.59 -5.50
N LEU A 701 2.58 -41.66 -4.84
CA LEU A 701 1.39 -42.41 -5.21
C LEU A 701 0.39 -41.56 -5.98
N PRO A 702 -0.65 -42.13 -6.61
CA PRO A 702 -1.68 -41.36 -7.34
C PRO A 702 -2.38 -40.32 -6.48
N ASP A 703 -2.58 -40.58 -5.20
CA ASP A 703 -3.24 -39.70 -4.24
C ASP A 703 -2.29 -38.79 -3.47
N THR A 704 -0.99 -38.76 -3.80
CA THR A 704 -0.03 -37.86 -3.16
C THR A 704 -0.46 -36.41 -3.31
N LYS A 705 -0.48 -35.72 -2.16
CA LYS A 705 -0.80 -34.26 -2.08
C LYS A 705 0.43 -33.47 -1.69
N VAL A 706 0.54 -32.25 -2.19
CA VAL A 706 1.50 -31.26 -1.69
C VAL A 706 0.77 -30.22 -0.85
N LEU A 707 1.22 -30.04 0.38
CA LEU A 707 0.76 -28.99 1.29
C LEU A 707 1.81 -27.88 1.29
N PHE A 708 1.42 -26.68 0.89
CA PHE A 708 2.27 -25.48 0.89
C PHE A 708 1.47 -24.27 1.35
N ARG A 709 2.13 -23.14 1.64
CA ARG A 709 1.53 -22.03 2.37
C ARG A 709 0.85 -22.52 3.65
N ARG A 710 1.64 -23.27 4.43
CA ARG A 710 1.20 -23.89 5.67
C ARG A 710 1.29 -22.92 6.84
N ASN A 711 2.12 -21.87 6.74
CA ASN A 711 2.09 -20.75 7.66
C ASN A 711 0.74 -20.03 7.53
N ILE A 712 0.01 -19.91 8.62
CA ILE A 712 -1.37 -19.40 8.66
C ILE A 712 -1.45 -17.95 8.18
N THR A 713 -0.52 -17.10 8.58
CA THR A 713 -0.47 -15.70 8.17
C THR A 713 -0.25 -15.56 6.66
N GLN A 714 0.72 -16.32 6.10
CA GLN A 714 0.95 -16.32 4.65
C GLN A 714 -0.26 -16.85 3.88
N ARG A 715 -0.96 -17.83 4.45
CA ARG A 715 -2.15 -18.45 3.85
C ARG A 715 -3.29 -17.45 3.72
N ILE A 716 -3.64 -16.75 4.79
CA ILE A 716 -4.73 -15.77 4.78
C ILE A 716 -4.39 -14.51 3.97
N GLN A 717 -3.13 -14.06 4.01
CA GLN A 717 -2.65 -12.93 3.19
C GLN A 717 -2.73 -13.25 1.69
N ALA A 718 -2.44 -14.48 1.28
CA ALA A 718 -2.57 -14.88 -0.13
C ALA A 718 -4.03 -14.83 -0.60
N ILE A 719 -5.00 -15.19 0.26
CA ILE A 719 -6.43 -15.17 -0.05
C ILE A 719 -6.96 -13.73 -0.08
N ALA A 720 -6.74 -12.95 0.98
CA ALA A 720 -7.30 -11.61 1.17
C ALA A 720 -6.20 -10.55 1.46
N PRO A 721 -5.33 -10.23 0.47
CA PRO A 721 -4.21 -9.30 0.66
C PRO A 721 -4.63 -7.85 0.93
N PHE A 722 -5.89 -7.54 0.77
CA PHE A 722 -6.47 -6.21 1.01
C PHE A 722 -6.97 -5.99 2.45
N LEU A 723 -6.90 -7.03 3.30
CA LEU A 723 -7.13 -6.93 4.73
C LEU A 723 -5.79 -6.85 5.47
N ARG A 724 -5.77 -6.12 6.58
CA ARG A 724 -4.66 -6.14 7.52
C ARG A 724 -4.97 -7.13 8.63
N PHE A 725 -4.06 -8.06 8.88
CA PHE A 725 -4.24 -9.09 9.90
C PHE A 725 -3.55 -8.69 11.21
N ASP A 726 -4.16 -9.10 12.33
CA ASP A 726 -3.53 -9.02 13.65
C ASP A 726 -2.24 -9.84 13.68
N ARG A 727 -1.25 -9.39 14.41
CA ARG A 727 0.04 -10.07 14.55
C ARG A 727 0.03 -11.19 15.57
N ASP A 728 -1.06 -11.33 16.31
CA ASP A 728 -1.26 -12.31 17.38
C ASP A 728 -2.39 -13.29 17.02
N PRO A 729 -2.17 -14.26 16.09
CA PRO A 729 -3.07 -15.39 15.89
C PRO A 729 -3.22 -16.17 17.18
N TYR A 730 -4.39 -16.69 17.49
CA TYR A 730 -4.56 -17.47 18.71
C TYR A 730 -5.16 -18.84 18.46
N LEU A 731 -4.60 -19.85 19.19
CA LEU A 731 -5.04 -21.22 19.13
C LEU A 731 -6.29 -21.43 19.97
N VAL A 732 -7.24 -22.21 19.46
CA VAL A 732 -8.47 -22.61 20.17
C VAL A 732 -8.68 -24.10 20.00
N ALA A 733 -8.97 -24.79 21.12
CA ALA A 733 -9.47 -26.15 21.10
C ALA A 733 -11.00 -26.14 21.17
N ALA A 734 -11.67 -26.47 20.06
CA ALA A 734 -13.12 -26.43 19.94
C ALA A 734 -13.65 -27.58 19.09
N ASP A 735 -14.92 -27.97 19.32
CA ASP A 735 -15.64 -28.94 18.48
C ASP A 735 -16.78 -28.21 17.75
N PRO A 736 -16.64 -27.89 16.46
CA PRO A 736 -17.65 -27.20 15.71
C PRO A 736 -18.83 -28.06 15.30
N GLN A 737 -18.89 -29.36 15.64
CA GLN A 737 -19.96 -30.32 15.26
C GLN A 737 -20.24 -30.29 13.75
N ASP A 738 -19.22 -30.38 12.92
CA ASP A 738 -19.38 -30.40 11.48
C ASP A 738 -20.08 -31.72 11.05
N PRO A 739 -21.24 -31.65 10.35
CA PRO A 739 -21.95 -32.82 9.90
C PRO A 739 -21.23 -33.59 8.76
N THR A 740 -20.13 -33.10 8.23
CA THR A 740 -19.32 -33.82 7.24
C THR A 740 -18.51 -34.90 7.93
N ASN A 741 -18.62 -36.17 7.47
CA ASN A 741 -17.91 -37.35 7.98
C ASN A 741 -16.37 -37.30 7.82
N GLN A 742 -15.73 -36.16 8.01
CA GLN A 742 -14.26 -36.04 7.98
C GLN A 742 -13.69 -36.22 9.39
N PRO A 743 -12.45 -36.71 9.55
CA PRO A 743 -11.79 -36.77 10.85
C PRO A 743 -11.86 -35.38 11.51
N GLN A 744 -12.51 -35.31 12.67
CA GLN A 744 -12.79 -34.03 13.32
C GLN A 744 -11.47 -33.42 13.83
N SER A 745 -11.10 -32.26 13.29
CA SER A 745 -10.09 -31.39 13.89
C SER A 745 -10.63 -30.84 15.21
N CYS A 746 -9.76 -30.70 16.19
CA CYS A 746 -10.10 -30.03 17.44
C CYS A 746 -9.32 -28.72 17.63
N LEU A 747 -8.37 -28.41 16.76
CA LEU A 747 -7.53 -27.23 16.86
C LEU A 747 -7.81 -26.26 15.72
N TYR A 748 -8.08 -25.02 16.10
CA TYR A 748 -8.34 -23.94 15.18
C TYR A 748 -7.52 -22.71 15.54
N TRP A 749 -7.04 -22.01 14.54
CA TRP A 749 -6.46 -20.70 14.69
C TRP A 749 -7.53 -19.66 14.40
N ILE A 750 -7.66 -18.68 15.28
CA ILE A 750 -8.47 -17.48 15.01
C ILE A 750 -7.53 -16.30 14.84
N VAL A 751 -7.76 -15.51 13.77
CA VAL A 751 -6.99 -14.33 13.45
C VAL A 751 -7.94 -13.18 13.21
N ASP A 752 -7.73 -12.06 13.89
CA ASP A 752 -8.46 -10.84 13.62
C ASP A 752 -7.98 -10.17 12.34
N ALA A 753 -8.91 -9.61 11.56
CA ALA A 753 -8.58 -8.92 10.33
C ALA A 753 -9.28 -7.57 10.22
N TYR A 754 -8.50 -6.57 9.89
CA TYR A 754 -8.90 -5.18 9.90
C TYR A 754 -9.12 -4.64 8.50
N THR A 755 -10.13 -3.79 8.37
CA THR A 755 -10.23 -2.82 7.29
C THR A 755 -9.52 -1.55 7.71
N THR A 756 -8.66 -1.03 6.84
CA THR A 756 -7.83 0.13 7.13
C THR A 756 -7.83 1.12 5.97
N SER A 757 -7.56 2.39 6.27
CA SER A 757 -7.30 3.42 5.28
C SER A 757 -6.30 4.45 5.83
N ASP A 758 -5.55 5.08 4.95
CA ASP A 758 -4.72 6.26 5.18
C ASP A 758 -5.37 7.54 4.64
N ARG A 759 -6.65 7.44 4.21
CA ARG A 759 -7.38 8.48 3.47
C ARG A 759 -8.64 8.98 4.18
N TYR A 760 -8.73 8.81 5.50
CA TYR A 760 -9.82 9.41 6.27
C TYR A 760 -9.53 10.91 6.52
N PRO A 761 -10.38 11.85 6.08
CA PRO A 761 -10.10 13.29 6.19
C PRO A 761 -9.91 13.73 7.65
N TYR A 762 -8.96 14.62 7.92
CA TYR A 762 -8.63 15.18 9.25
C TYR A 762 -8.20 14.18 10.32
N SER A 763 -8.26 12.89 10.07
CA SER A 763 -7.89 11.89 11.07
C SER A 763 -6.37 11.77 11.15
N ASP A 764 -5.84 11.92 12.36
CA ASP A 764 -4.41 11.81 12.66
C ASP A 764 -3.94 10.37 12.46
N PRO A 765 -2.95 10.11 11.58
CA PRO A 765 -2.42 8.77 11.42
C PRO A 765 -1.68 8.34 12.68
N ALA A 766 -2.03 7.17 13.22
CA ALA A 766 -1.28 6.54 14.29
C ALA A 766 0.19 6.31 13.89
N SER A 767 1.02 5.83 14.81
CA SER A 767 2.42 5.44 14.55
C SER A 767 2.56 4.46 13.36
N THR A 768 1.49 3.73 13.03
CA THR A 768 1.37 2.77 11.93
C THR A 768 1.12 3.40 10.55
N GLY A 769 0.90 4.71 10.47
CA GLY A 769 0.61 5.44 9.22
C GLY A 769 -0.82 5.27 8.68
N ILE A 770 -1.70 4.55 9.40
CA ILE A 770 -3.12 4.42 9.08
C ILE A 770 -3.94 5.45 9.87
N ASN A 771 -5.00 5.98 9.25
CA ASN A 771 -5.88 6.97 9.89
C ASN A 771 -7.36 6.55 9.94
N TYR A 772 -7.64 5.28 9.64
CA TYR A 772 -8.94 4.61 9.85
C TYR A 772 -8.73 3.13 10.05
N ILE A 773 -9.41 2.55 11.04
CA ILE A 773 -9.35 1.11 11.31
C ILE A 773 -10.66 0.60 11.90
N ARG A 774 -11.10 -0.60 11.47
CA ARG A 774 -12.20 -1.36 12.08
C ARG A 774 -11.82 -2.84 12.18
N ASN A 775 -12.24 -3.49 13.26
CA ASN A 775 -12.12 -4.92 13.45
C ASN A 775 -13.27 -5.65 12.74
N SER A 776 -13.24 -5.66 11.43
CA SER A 776 -14.39 -6.03 10.61
C SER A 776 -14.53 -7.52 10.33
N VAL A 777 -13.44 -8.31 10.48
CA VAL A 777 -13.45 -9.72 10.08
C VAL A 777 -12.75 -10.61 11.11
N LYS A 778 -13.33 -11.80 11.34
CA LYS A 778 -12.70 -12.90 12.08
C LYS A 778 -12.34 -14.01 11.10
N VAL A 779 -11.10 -14.44 11.09
CA VAL A 779 -10.62 -15.51 10.22
C VAL A 779 -10.39 -16.75 11.06
N VAL A 780 -11.00 -17.86 10.67
CA VAL A 780 -10.82 -19.16 11.32
C VAL A 780 -10.09 -20.08 10.37
N ILE A 781 -8.99 -20.68 10.84
CA ILE A 781 -8.17 -21.62 10.09
C ILE A 781 -8.14 -22.94 10.83
N ASP A 782 -8.49 -24.02 10.17
CA ASP A 782 -8.36 -25.38 10.71
C ASP A 782 -6.88 -25.81 10.69
N ALA A 783 -6.32 -26.16 11.85
CA ALA A 783 -4.92 -26.53 11.99
C ALA A 783 -4.58 -27.88 11.31
N TYR A 784 -5.56 -28.74 11.09
CA TYR A 784 -5.41 -30.04 10.43
C TYR A 784 -5.70 -29.99 8.93
N HIS A 785 -6.87 -29.51 8.56
CA HIS A 785 -7.36 -29.44 7.17
C HIS A 785 -6.84 -28.23 6.40
N GLY A 786 -6.45 -27.14 7.07
CA GLY A 786 -6.03 -25.89 6.46
C GLY A 786 -7.16 -25.11 5.78
N SER A 787 -8.41 -25.48 6.03
CA SER A 787 -9.55 -24.69 5.56
C SER A 787 -9.58 -23.32 6.22
N VAL A 788 -10.01 -22.30 5.49
CA VAL A 788 -10.04 -20.92 5.96
C VAL A 788 -11.46 -20.37 5.79
N ASN A 789 -11.97 -19.70 6.80
CA ASN A 789 -13.26 -19.04 6.75
C ASN A 789 -13.15 -17.59 7.25
N PHE A 790 -13.75 -16.65 6.50
CA PHE A 790 -13.77 -15.23 6.84
C PHE A 790 -15.18 -14.84 7.30
N TYR A 791 -15.34 -14.43 8.55
CA TYR A 791 -16.61 -14.03 9.14
C TYR A 791 -16.64 -12.52 9.37
N VAL A 792 -17.66 -11.84 8.86
CA VAL A 792 -17.85 -10.39 9.06
C VAL A 792 -18.34 -10.13 10.48
N ALA A 793 -17.50 -9.49 11.28
CA ALA A 793 -17.76 -9.14 12.68
C ALA A 793 -18.40 -7.75 12.83
N ASP A 794 -18.04 -6.80 11.97
CA ASP A 794 -18.68 -5.47 11.93
C ASP A 794 -19.35 -5.21 10.57
N PRO A 795 -20.60 -5.63 10.40
CA PRO A 795 -21.33 -5.40 9.16
C PRO A 795 -21.72 -3.93 8.94
N SER A 796 -21.46 -3.03 9.88
CA SER A 796 -21.70 -1.60 9.72
C SER A 796 -20.59 -0.88 8.97
N ASP A 797 -19.37 -1.41 8.98
CA ASP A 797 -18.19 -0.82 8.35
C ASP A 797 -18.35 -0.72 6.81
N PRO A 798 -18.25 0.50 6.21
CA PRO A 798 -18.41 0.68 4.78
C PRO A 798 -17.34 0.01 3.94
N ILE A 799 -16.09 -0.11 4.46
CA ILE A 799 -15.00 -0.74 3.71
C ILE A 799 -15.25 -2.24 3.56
N ILE A 800 -15.70 -2.93 4.62
CA ILE A 800 -16.02 -4.35 4.51
C ILE A 800 -17.25 -4.59 3.64
N LYS A 801 -18.25 -3.72 3.68
CA LYS A 801 -19.41 -3.79 2.77
C LYS A 801 -18.96 -3.72 1.30
N THR A 802 -18.05 -2.81 0.99
CA THR A 802 -17.45 -2.67 -0.34
C THR A 802 -16.73 -3.96 -0.75
N TRP A 803 -15.88 -4.53 0.12
CA TRP A 803 -15.20 -5.79 -0.16
C TRP A 803 -16.15 -6.98 -0.26
N TRP A 804 -17.20 -7.03 0.56
CA TRP A 804 -18.20 -8.07 0.47
C TRP A 804 -18.99 -8.01 -0.84
N ALA A 805 -19.30 -6.81 -1.33
CA ALA A 805 -19.93 -6.64 -2.64
C ALA A 805 -19.02 -7.09 -3.79
N ILE A 806 -17.70 -6.83 -3.69
CA ILE A 806 -16.70 -7.25 -4.70
C ILE A 806 -16.46 -8.77 -4.64
N PHE A 807 -16.37 -9.35 -3.44
CA PHE A 807 -16.08 -10.77 -3.19
C PHE A 807 -17.16 -11.47 -2.35
N PRO A 808 -18.39 -11.66 -2.86
CA PRO A 808 -19.49 -12.20 -2.06
C PRO A 808 -19.25 -13.63 -1.58
N SER A 809 -18.43 -14.42 -2.30
CA SER A 809 -18.09 -15.80 -1.92
C SER A 809 -17.00 -15.91 -0.84
N LEU A 810 -16.31 -14.82 -0.51
CA LEU A 810 -15.22 -14.81 0.47
C LEU A 810 -15.76 -14.72 1.90
N PHE A 811 -16.75 -13.88 2.10
CA PHE A 811 -17.21 -13.51 3.42
C PHE A 811 -18.50 -14.23 3.83
N LYS A 812 -18.59 -14.56 5.11
CA LYS A 812 -19.76 -15.15 5.75
C LYS A 812 -20.24 -14.24 6.88
N PRO A 813 -21.55 -14.22 7.19
CA PRO A 813 -22.03 -13.53 8.39
C PRO A 813 -21.46 -14.17 9.66
N LEU A 814 -21.16 -13.37 10.69
CA LEU A 814 -20.64 -13.87 11.97
C LEU A 814 -21.57 -14.89 12.64
N ASP A 815 -22.87 -14.74 12.45
CA ASP A 815 -23.88 -15.65 13.02
C ASP A 815 -23.78 -17.09 12.48
N THR A 816 -23.13 -17.28 11.35
CA THR A 816 -22.88 -18.61 10.77
C THR A 816 -21.63 -19.29 11.35
N MET A 817 -20.87 -18.58 12.19
CA MET A 817 -19.74 -19.18 12.91
C MET A 817 -20.25 -20.18 13.96
N PRO A 818 -19.69 -21.40 14.05
CA PRO A 818 -20.05 -22.36 15.10
C PRO A 818 -19.95 -21.75 16.50
N ALA A 819 -20.94 -22.03 17.34
CA ALA A 819 -21.03 -21.43 18.68
C ALA A 819 -19.82 -21.77 19.55
N SER A 820 -19.25 -22.97 19.40
CA SER A 820 -18.03 -23.40 20.07
C SER A 820 -16.82 -22.52 19.74
N LEU A 821 -16.66 -22.09 18.49
CA LEU A 821 -15.60 -21.17 18.07
C LEU A 821 -15.95 -19.73 18.45
N ARG A 822 -17.22 -19.34 18.33
CA ARG A 822 -17.68 -17.99 18.64
C ARG A 822 -17.47 -17.62 20.11
N SER A 823 -17.56 -18.57 21.02
CA SER A 823 -17.33 -18.35 22.46
C SER A 823 -15.88 -17.99 22.80
N HIS A 824 -14.92 -18.23 21.89
CA HIS A 824 -13.51 -17.91 22.06
C HIS A 824 -13.09 -16.59 21.41
N ILE A 825 -13.99 -15.88 20.70
CA ILE A 825 -13.69 -14.58 20.14
C ILE A 825 -13.30 -13.60 21.26
N ARG A 826 -12.17 -12.91 21.08
CA ARG A 826 -11.64 -11.92 22.01
C ARG A 826 -11.44 -10.57 21.33
N TYR A 827 -11.33 -9.50 22.12
CA TYR A 827 -10.97 -8.18 21.56
C TYR A 827 -9.50 -8.16 21.15
N PRO A 828 -9.13 -7.78 19.92
CA PRO A 828 -7.78 -7.97 19.42
C PRO A 828 -6.77 -6.96 20.00
N ILE A 829 -5.56 -7.41 20.27
CA ILE A 829 -4.52 -6.64 20.92
C ILE A 829 -4.01 -5.49 20.04
N ASP A 830 -3.76 -5.72 18.76
CA ASP A 830 -3.24 -4.67 17.86
C ASP A 830 -4.24 -3.53 17.68
N PHE A 831 -5.53 -3.85 17.53
CA PHE A 831 -6.57 -2.84 17.43
C PHE A 831 -6.70 -2.01 18.71
N PHE A 832 -6.67 -2.70 19.85
CA PHE A 832 -6.72 -2.06 21.17
C PHE A 832 -5.51 -1.14 21.40
N LYS A 833 -4.29 -1.57 21.03
CA LYS A 833 -3.08 -0.75 21.12
C LYS A 833 -3.20 0.52 20.29
N ILE A 834 -3.71 0.42 19.06
CA ILE A 834 -3.90 1.58 18.16
C ILE A 834 -4.94 2.55 18.74
N GLN A 835 -6.08 2.04 19.23
CA GLN A 835 -7.10 2.88 19.88
C GLN A 835 -6.58 3.54 21.14
N SER A 836 -5.81 2.79 21.94
CA SER A 836 -5.17 3.26 23.17
C SER A 836 -4.16 4.39 22.88
N GLU A 837 -3.33 4.25 21.85
CA GLU A 837 -2.38 5.28 21.41
C GLU A 837 -3.10 6.58 21.05
N GLN A 838 -4.16 6.49 20.26
CA GLN A 838 -4.96 7.66 19.89
C GLN A 838 -5.69 8.27 21.09
N LEU A 839 -6.19 7.43 22.00
CA LEU A 839 -6.93 7.89 23.19
C LEU A 839 -6.04 8.73 24.12
N MET A 840 -4.75 8.44 24.21
CA MET A 840 -3.81 9.22 25.07
C MET A 840 -3.80 10.72 24.74
N THR A 841 -4.17 11.10 23.55
CA THR A 841 -4.26 12.49 23.10
C THR A 841 -5.71 12.92 22.86
N TYR A 842 -6.47 12.08 22.14
CA TYR A 842 -7.80 12.43 21.65
C TYR A 842 -8.93 12.18 22.66
N HIS A 843 -8.62 11.85 23.92
CA HIS A 843 -9.58 11.96 25.01
C HIS A 843 -9.86 13.44 25.36
N MET A 844 -8.90 14.33 25.11
CA MET A 844 -9.08 15.78 25.27
C MET A 844 -9.99 16.31 24.14
N THR A 845 -11.23 16.63 24.48
CA THR A 845 -12.23 17.11 23.50
C THR A 845 -12.32 18.63 23.42
N ASP A 846 -11.84 19.35 24.44
CA ASP A 846 -11.75 20.81 24.41
C ASP A 846 -10.55 21.27 23.58
N PRO A 847 -10.71 22.13 22.55
CA PRO A 847 -9.63 22.55 21.67
C PRO A 847 -8.47 23.28 22.38
N GLN A 848 -8.73 24.00 23.47
CA GLN A 848 -7.70 24.71 24.22
C GLN A 848 -6.87 23.74 25.03
N VAL A 849 -7.52 22.82 25.75
CA VAL A 849 -6.85 21.75 26.52
C VAL A 849 -6.01 20.89 25.59
N PHE A 850 -6.57 20.56 24.42
CA PHE A 850 -5.89 19.80 23.38
C PHE A 850 -4.66 20.54 22.83
N TYR A 851 -4.80 21.83 22.50
CA TYR A 851 -3.71 22.66 21.97
C TYR A 851 -2.55 22.76 22.96
N ASN A 852 -2.85 22.99 24.24
CA ASN A 852 -1.86 23.15 25.29
C ASN A 852 -1.27 21.80 25.77
N ARG A 853 -1.87 20.67 25.38
CA ARG A 853 -1.53 19.34 25.90
C ARG A 853 -1.62 19.23 27.42
N GLU A 854 -2.59 19.90 28.02
CA GLU A 854 -2.70 20.04 29.48
C GLU A 854 -2.98 18.73 30.22
N ASP A 855 -3.64 17.78 29.55
CA ASP A 855 -4.01 16.47 30.12
C ASP A 855 -3.47 15.32 29.27
N GLN A 856 -2.25 15.41 28.77
CA GLN A 856 -1.65 14.36 27.95
C GLN A 856 -1.41 13.10 28.78
N TRP A 857 -1.90 11.94 28.30
CA TRP A 857 -1.69 10.64 28.95
C TRP A 857 -0.54 9.87 28.31
N GLN A 858 -0.06 8.88 29.08
CA GLN A 858 0.94 7.90 28.63
C GLN A 858 0.63 6.52 29.20
N ILE A 859 1.12 5.48 28.57
CA ILE A 859 1.14 4.12 29.11
C ILE A 859 2.25 4.07 30.18
N PRO A 860 1.98 3.60 31.41
CA PRO A 860 3.00 3.47 32.44
C PRO A 860 4.01 2.38 32.12
N ASN A 861 5.14 2.39 32.84
CA ASN A 861 6.07 1.28 32.81
C ASN A 861 5.71 0.25 33.91
N GLU A 862 6.12 -0.98 33.67
CA GLU A 862 6.23 -2.06 34.66
C GLU A 862 7.67 -2.54 34.74
N VAL A 863 8.05 -3.18 35.82
CA VAL A 863 9.36 -3.81 35.96
C VAL A 863 9.19 -5.30 35.70
N TYR A 864 9.86 -5.82 34.66
CA TYR A 864 9.92 -7.24 34.40
C TYR A 864 11.37 -7.72 34.57
N GLY A 865 11.58 -8.56 35.57
CA GLY A 865 12.94 -8.83 36.04
C GLY A 865 13.57 -7.55 36.57
N ASP A 866 14.70 -7.13 35.97
CA ASP A 866 15.40 -5.89 36.35
C ASP A 866 15.26 -4.75 35.34
N LYS A 867 14.36 -4.88 34.38
CA LYS A 867 14.23 -3.93 33.27
C LYS A 867 12.85 -3.27 33.26
N PRO A 868 12.79 -1.93 33.21
CA PRO A 868 11.54 -1.24 32.95
C PRO A 868 11.11 -1.45 31.50
N GLN A 869 9.84 -1.73 31.31
CA GLN A 869 9.19 -1.84 30.01
C GLN A 869 7.80 -1.24 30.07
N LEU A 870 7.23 -0.83 28.93
CA LEU A 870 5.85 -0.36 28.88
C LEU A 870 4.90 -1.51 29.26
N VAL A 871 3.86 -1.20 30.03
CA VAL A 871 2.78 -2.16 30.34
C VAL A 871 2.11 -2.55 29.02
N GLU A 872 2.05 -3.86 28.76
CA GLU A 872 1.30 -4.38 27.63
C GLU A 872 -0.17 -4.62 27.99
N PRO A 873 -1.12 -4.46 27.04
CA PRO A 873 -2.50 -4.87 27.26
C PRO A 873 -2.57 -6.33 27.68
N TYR A 874 -3.37 -6.65 28.68
CA TYR A 874 -3.50 -8.02 29.16
C TYR A 874 -4.95 -8.42 29.39
N TYR A 875 -5.25 -9.68 29.09
CA TYR A 875 -6.58 -10.25 29.30
C TYR A 875 -6.77 -10.68 30.76
N LEU A 876 -8.00 -10.48 31.24
CA LEU A 876 -8.39 -10.78 32.62
C LEU A 876 -9.87 -11.15 32.66
N ILE A 877 -10.22 -12.15 33.49
CA ILE A 877 -11.59 -12.39 33.89
C ILE A 877 -11.84 -11.65 35.19
N THR A 878 -12.74 -10.67 35.17
CA THR A 878 -13.06 -9.84 36.35
C THR A 878 -14.49 -9.33 36.28
N SER A 879 -15.07 -9.02 37.44
CA SER A 879 -16.31 -8.24 37.50
C SER A 879 -16.00 -6.76 37.34
N LEU A 880 -16.79 -6.10 36.50
CA LEU A 880 -16.70 -4.66 36.33
C LEU A 880 -17.66 -3.97 37.28
N PRO A 881 -17.40 -2.73 37.79
CA PRO A 881 -18.28 -2.01 38.71
C PRO A 881 -19.73 -1.89 38.26
N ILE A 882 -19.99 -1.89 36.95
CA ILE A 882 -21.31 -1.74 36.33
C ILE A 882 -22.02 -3.06 36.03
N VAL A 883 -21.34 -4.19 36.25
CA VAL A 883 -21.85 -5.52 35.83
C VAL A 883 -21.75 -6.50 37.00
N PRO A 884 -22.86 -7.19 37.37
CA PRO A 884 -22.88 -8.09 38.52
C PRO A 884 -22.25 -9.47 38.25
N PHE A 885 -21.63 -9.68 37.09
CA PHE A 885 -21.00 -10.94 36.70
C PHE A 885 -19.60 -10.66 36.09
N GLU A 886 -18.77 -11.66 36.10
CA GLU A 886 -17.45 -11.58 35.49
C GLU A 886 -17.51 -11.65 33.98
N GLU A 887 -16.61 -10.90 33.36
CA GLU A 887 -16.38 -10.87 31.91
C GLU A 887 -14.90 -11.02 31.59
N PHE A 888 -14.63 -11.56 30.45
CA PHE A 888 -13.30 -11.59 29.85
C PHE A 888 -13.03 -10.25 29.16
N ILE A 889 -12.08 -9.50 29.70
CA ILE A 889 -11.74 -8.16 29.23
C ILE A 889 -10.26 -8.06 28.85
N LEU A 890 -9.94 -7.13 27.96
CA LEU A 890 -8.56 -6.67 27.70
C LEU A 890 -8.38 -5.31 28.36
N LEU A 891 -7.35 -5.17 29.19
CA LEU A 891 -7.16 -4.01 30.05
C LEU A 891 -5.83 -3.30 29.79
N LEU A 892 -5.82 -1.96 29.90
CA LEU A 892 -4.60 -1.14 29.89
C LEU A 892 -4.77 0.08 30.82
N PRO A 893 -3.82 0.33 31.76
CA PRO A 893 -3.80 1.51 32.59
C PRO A 893 -3.15 2.73 31.90
N TYR A 894 -3.50 3.94 32.35
CA TYR A 894 -2.89 5.20 31.92
C TYR A 894 -2.41 6.03 33.10
N THR A 895 -1.30 6.74 32.89
CA THR A 895 -0.79 7.77 33.78
C THR A 895 -0.70 9.10 33.05
N PRO A 896 -0.75 10.26 33.76
CA PRO A 896 -0.46 11.55 33.12
C PRO A 896 0.98 11.56 32.57
N SER A 897 1.21 12.29 31.50
CA SER A 897 2.57 12.47 30.99
C SER A 897 3.50 12.97 32.10
N GLN A 898 4.68 12.37 32.22
CA GLN A 898 5.71 12.70 33.21
C GLN A 898 5.32 12.45 34.68
N ARG A 899 4.26 11.68 34.96
CA ARG A 899 3.87 11.27 36.32
C ARG A 899 3.58 9.78 36.37
N THR A 900 3.66 9.19 37.57
CA THR A 900 3.52 7.74 37.76
C THR A 900 2.23 7.33 38.47
N ASN A 901 1.39 8.29 38.88
CA ASN A 901 0.09 8.00 39.48
C ASN A 901 -0.94 7.60 38.39
N LEU A 902 -1.78 6.62 38.71
CA LEU A 902 -2.84 6.14 37.81
C LEU A 902 -3.92 7.22 37.66
N ILE A 903 -4.33 7.49 36.43
CA ILE A 903 -5.39 8.46 36.11
C ILE A 903 -6.60 7.83 35.45
N ALA A 904 -6.41 6.77 34.69
CA ALA A 904 -7.48 6.04 34.02
C ALA A 904 -7.05 4.62 33.68
N TRP A 905 -8.02 3.77 33.35
CA TRP A 905 -7.79 2.50 32.67
C TRP A 905 -8.90 2.19 31.66
N LEU A 906 -8.48 1.63 30.55
CA LEU A 906 -9.34 1.23 29.45
C LEU A 906 -9.56 -0.27 29.50
N ALA A 907 -10.80 -0.71 29.35
CA ALA A 907 -11.18 -2.10 29.26
C ALA A 907 -11.97 -2.36 27.96
N ALA A 908 -11.57 -3.37 27.20
CA ALA A 908 -12.33 -3.87 26.07
C ALA A 908 -13.04 -5.17 26.44
N ARG A 909 -14.36 -5.24 26.22
CA ARG A 909 -15.21 -6.38 26.60
C ARG A 909 -15.23 -7.41 25.49
N SER A 910 -15.11 -8.70 25.83
CA SER A 910 -15.03 -9.81 24.88
C SER A 910 -16.21 -10.78 24.92
N ASP A 911 -17.14 -10.66 25.88
CA ASP A 911 -18.19 -11.66 26.09
C ASP A 911 -19.58 -11.23 25.57
N GLY A 912 -20.28 -12.17 24.92
CA GLY A 912 -21.68 -12.07 24.55
C GLY A 912 -22.06 -10.83 23.74
N GLU A 913 -23.16 -10.18 24.14
CA GLU A 913 -23.66 -8.96 23.51
C GLU A 913 -22.78 -7.71 23.80
N ASN A 914 -21.87 -7.83 24.76
CA ASN A 914 -20.94 -6.78 25.14
C ASN A 914 -19.66 -6.78 24.32
N TYR A 915 -19.47 -7.78 23.48
CA TYR A 915 -18.30 -7.84 22.60
C TYR A 915 -18.10 -6.55 21.80
N GLY A 916 -16.88 -6.03 21.83
CA GLY A 916 -16.52 -4.83 21.08
C GLY A 916 -16.77 -3.50 21.82
N ARG A 917 -17.43 -3.51 22.98
CA ARG A 917 -17.63 -2.31 23.79
C ARG A 917 -16.38 -1.99 24.60
N LEU A 918 -16.00 -0.71 24.58
CA LEU A 918 -14.88 -0.17 25.36
C LEU A 918 -15.44 0.62 26.57
N LEU A 919 -14.85 0.39 27.74
CA LEU A 919 -15.10 1.14 28.97
C LEU A 919 -13.84 1.87 29.38
N LEU A 920 -13.96 3.15 29.73
CA LEU A 920 -12.87 3.96 30.25
C LEU A 920 -13.26 4.45 31.64
N TYR A 921 -12.56 3.96 32.68
CA TYR A 921 -12.70 4.46 34.04
C TYR A 921 -11.67 5.55 34.29
N ILE A 922 -12.15 6.73 34.67
CA ILE A 922 -11.32 7.93 34.96
C ILE A 922 -11.32 8.18 36.45
N PHE A 923 -10.17 8.25 37.05
CA PHE A 923 -10.02 8.53 38.48
C PHE A 923 -10.05 10.04 38.76
N PRO A 924 -10.62 10.46 39.91
CA PRO A 924 -10.65 11.87 40.30
C PRO A 924 -9.21 12.42 40.48
N LYS A 925 -8.90 13.55 39.85
CA LYS A 925 -7.56 14.16 39.88
C LYS A 925 -7.12 14.58 41.27
N GLN A 926 -8.06 14.77 42.24
CA GLN A 926 -7.80 15.14 43.63
C GLN A 926 -7.38 13.96 44.50
N ARG A 927 -7.56 12.72 44.01
CA ARG A 927 -7.14 11.50 44.73
C ARG A 927 -5.88 10.92 44.09
N LEU A 928 -4.94 10.54 44.96
CA LEU A 928 -3.78 9.79 44.53
C LEU A 928 -4.16 8.31 44.44
N VAL A 929 -4.16 7.80 43.22
CA VAL A 929 -4.23 6.37 42.93
C VAL A 929 -2.86 5.93 42.46
N PHE A 930 -2.30 4.91 43.07
CA PHE A 930 -0.96 4.44 42.72
C PHE A 930 -0.93 3.74 41.38
N GLY A 931 -0.02 4.16 40.52
CA GLY A 931 0.25 3.48 39.24
C GLY A 931 1.19 2.29 39.42
N PRO A 932 1.40 1.48 38.37
CA PRO A 932 2.22 0.26 38.44
C PRO A 932 3.62 0.48 39.00
N GLU A 933 4.34 1.51 38.58
CA GLU A 933 5.68 1.84 39.08
C GLU A 933 5.68 2.18 40.59
N GLN A 934 4.63 2.86 41.06
CA GLN A 934 4.50 3.22 42.47
C GLN A 934 4.17 1.99 43.35
N ILE A 935 3.34 1.08 42.83
CA ILE A 935 3.05 -0.19 43.51
C ILE A 935 4.33 -1.03 43.61
N GLU A 936 5.06 -1.16 42.52
CA GLU A 936 6.34 -1.87 42.47
C GLU A 936 7.37 -1.28 43.50
N ALA A 937 7.48 0.04 43.50
CA ALA A 937 8.35 0.71 44.46
C ALA A 937 7.95 0.42 45.91
N ARG A 938 6.64 0.35 46.22
CA ARG A 938 6.14 0.00 47.57
C ARG A 938 6.41 -1.45 47.93
N ILE A 939 6.24 -2.39 46.99
CA ILE A 939 6.59 -3.81 47.18
C ILE A 939 8.07 -3.93 47.53
N ASN A 940 8.93 -3.23 46.79
CA ASN A 940 10.38 -3.28 46.97
C ASN A 940 10.86 -2.54 48.25
N GLN A 941 10.05 -1.63 48.80
CA GLN A 941 10.31 -0.95 50.09
C GLN A 941 9.94 -1.79 51.30
N ASP A 942 9.07 -2.78 51.17
CA ASP A 942 8.74 -3.68 52.27
C ASP A 942 9.93 -4.61 52.54
N PRO A 943 10.52 -4.59 53.77
CA PRO A 943 11.76 -5.32 54.08
C PRO A 943 11.59 -6.85 53.92
N VAL A 944 10.41 -7.38 54.29
CA VAL A 944 10.14 -8.81 54.26
C VAL A 944 9.98 -9.28 52.81
N ILE A 945 9.20 -8.58 52.04
CA ILE A 945 8.96 -8.90 50.65
C ILE A 945 10.23 -8.75 49.84
N SER A 946 10.95 -7.64 50.00
CA SER A 946 12.22 -7.36 49.31
C SER A 946 13.30 -8.41 49.61
N GLN A 947 13.40 -8.87 50.86
CA GLN A 947 14.32 -9.94 51.23
C GLN A 947 13.93 -11.27 50.53
N GLN A 948 12.66 -11.61 50.50
CA GLN A 948 12.16 -12.81 49.78
C GLN A 948 12.40 -12.74 48.29
N ILE A 949 12.08 -11.63 47.65
CA ILE A 949 12.34 -11.43 46.23
C ILE A 949 13.82 -11.57 45.92
N SER A 950 14.69 -10.97 46.74
CA SER A 950 16.14 -11.08 46.59
C SER A 950 16.64 -12.53 46.75
N LEU A 951 16.02 -13.33 47.63
CA LEU A 951 16.32 -14.73 47.82
C LEU A 951 15.89 -15.55 46.57
N TRP A 952 14.69 -15.33 46.09
CA TRP A 952 14.16 -16.03 44.93
C TRP A 952 14.94 -15.72 43.63
N ASN A 953 15.36 -14.48 43.44
CA ASN A 953 16.19 -14.07 42.30
C ASN A 953 17.60 -14.70 42.31
N ARG A 954 18.05 -15.24 43.46
CA ARG A 954 19.35 -15.92 43.61
C ARG A 954 19.25 -17.45 43.39
N GLN A 955 18.07 -18.02 43.47
CA GLN A 955 17.80 -19.44 43.21
C GLN A 955 17.45 -19.66 41.76
#